data_18c5362b39ca5d6996e226cf0330f43e
#
_entry.id   18c5362b39ca5d6996e226cf0330f43e
#
_cell.length_a   1.000
_cell.length_b   1.000
_cell.length_c   1.000
_cell.angle_alpha   90.00
_cell.angle_beta   90.00
_cell.angle_gamma   90.00
#
_symmetry.space_group_name_H-M   'P 1'
#
loop_
_entity.id
_entity.type
_entity.pdbx_description
1 polymer ?
#
loop_
_entity_poly.entity_id
_entity_poly.type
_entity_poly.pdbx_seq_one_letter_code
_entity_poly.pdbx_strand_id
1 'polypeptide(L)'
;MHRVASSGNTANSTRPRKEKRLTYLLSYADDEKHCAGINCLAISKPTLDGRGHLFTGSRDGTLKRWEVNENSAICSATFESHVDWVNDAVIAGDNVLVSCSSDTTIKTWNCWSEETCTRTLRQHSDYVTSLATAEKNSNVLASAGLGGEVFIWDLETVLAPVSKSSDIMEEDSSNGFISSANATSVGSLRAINSSTSISTHTKQSSGSAPTVAKGHKESVYALAMNDTGTLLVSGGTEKVVRVWDPRSGSKTMKLKGHTDNIRALLLDSTGRFCLSGSSDSMIRLWDLGQQRCLHSYAVHTDSVWALASTPSFTHVYSGGRDMSLYLTDLTTRESLLLCTEEHPILKMVLQDDNIWIATTDSSIHRWPADGRNPQKALQRGGSFLAGNLSFSRARVSLEGSTLVPVYKGPEFTIPGTPGIVEHEILNNRTHVLTKDSSGSVKLWEITRGIMVEDYGKVPFNQKKEELFEMVSVPAWFTVDTRLGSLSVHLDTPQCFSAEMYPVDLSISGKAEDDKVNLARETLKGLLAHWLTKRRKRFGSRTSSSNGDVLSGRDFAARSLDHSRIEVDGNADNDSTVYPPFEFSPVSPPSIITEGSQGGPWRKKITDLDGTEDEKDIPWWCIECVLNNRLPPRENAKLSFYLHPCEGLTVQMLTQGKLNAPRILRIHKVVTYVIEKMAQDRQSDGLGGEDAPGLPLRQSASDGSRGLKANPKFKSLIEISCNNQVLPPDMSLATVRAYIWKKPEDLILNYRVIESK
;
A
#
# COMPACT_ATOMS: atom_id res chain seq x y z
N MET A 1 -52.73 -30.25 10.07
CA MET A 1 -53.10 -31.18 8.97
C MET A 1 -52.50 -30.64 7.71
N HIS A 2 -51.81 -31.50 7.01
CA HIS A 2 -51.18 -31.32 5.67
C HIS A 2 -50.07 -30.29 5.52
N ARG A 3 -48.83 -30.79 5.69
CA ARG A 3 -47.59 -30.21 5.12
C ARG A 3 -47.57 -30.55 3.62
N VAL A 4 -47.45 -29.53 2.80
CA VAL A 4 -47.06 -29.67 1.39
C VAL A 4 -45.52 -29.45 1.33
N ALA A 5 -44.81 -30.46 0.93
CA ALA A 5 -43.37 -30.40 0.67
C ALA A 5 -43.17 -29.74 -0.71
N SER A 6 -42.54 -28.58 -0.73
CA SER A 6 -42.00 -27.99 -1.96
C SER A 6 -40.52 -28.36 -2.09
N SER A 7 -40.20 -29.11 -3.13
CA SER A 7 -38.85 -29.43 -3.57
C SER A 7 -38.15 -28.14 -4.04
N GLY A 8 -37.30 -27.58 -3.20
CA GLY A 8 -36.43 -26.44 -3.56
C GLY A 8 -35.16 -26.94 -4.24
N ASN A 9 -35.00 -26.61 -5.50
CA ASN A 9 -33.72 -26.69 -6.21
C ASN A 9 -32.69 -25.84 -5.47
N THR A 10 -31.68 -26.47 -4.88
CA THR A 10 -30.48 -25.80 -4.39
C THR A 10 -29.63 -25.36 -5.58
N ALA A 11 -29.92 -24.16 -6.08
CA ALA A 11 -28.95 -23.44 -6.90
C ALA A 11 -27.74 -23.11 -6.02
N ASN A 12 -26.60 -23.72 -6.31
CA ASN A 12 -25.31 -23.31 -5.76
C ASN A 12 -25.06 -21.85 -6.13
N SER A 13 -25.36 -20.92 -5.23
CA SER A 13 -24.91 -19.54 -5.33
C SER A 13 -23.43 -19.50 -4.99
N THR A 14 -22.59 -19.70 -5.99
CA THR A 14 -21.18 -19.33 -5.91
C THR A 14 -21.14 -17.83 -5.63
N ARG A 15 -20.77 -17.44 -4.40
CA ARG A 15 -20.47 -16.03 -4.09
C ARG A 15 -19.49 -15.54 -5.15
N PRO A 16 -19.75 -14.40 -5.82
CA PRO A 16 -18.82 -13.88 -6.80
C PRO A 16 -17.45 -13.70 -6.11
N ARG A 17 -16.41 -14.27 -6.71
CA ARG A 17 -15.04 -14.16 -6.23
C ARG A 17 -14.71 -12.66 -6.21
N LYS A 18 -14.37 -12.11 -5.03
CA LYS A 18 -13.97 -10.71 -4.92
C LYS A 18 -12.78 -10.48 -5.84
N GLU A 19 -12.92 -9.57 -6.79
CA GLU A 19 -11.85 -9.26 -7.73
C GLU A 19 -10.68 -8.60 -6.99
N LYS A 20 -9.46 -8.90 -7.43
CA LYS A 20 -8.24 -8.38 -6.83
C LYS A 20 -8.13 -6.87 -7.09
N ARG A 21 -7.82 -6.11 -6.06
CA ARG A 21 -7.49 -4.68 -6.13
C ARG A 21 -6.13 -4.49 -6.77
N LEU A 22 -5.96 -3.42 -7.55
CA LEU A 22 -4.66 -2.89 -7.94
C LEU A 22 -4.40 -1.60 -7.16
N THR A 23 -3.22 -1.50 -6.56
CA THR A 23 -2.73 -0.26 -5.91
C THR A 23 -1.42 0.13 -6.56
N TYR A 24 -1.18 1.42 -6.78
CA TYR A 24 0.13 1.92 -7.14
C TYR A 24 0.55 3.02 -6.16
N LEU A 25 1.86 3.02 -5.86
CA LEU A 25 2.47 3.92 -4.89
C LEU A 25 3.17 5.05 -5.63
N LEU A 26 2.87 6.27 -5.25
CA LEU A 26 3.56 7.47 -5.71
C LEU A 26 4.51 7.94 -4.61
N SER A 27 5.82 7.82 -4.88
CA SER A 27 6.88 8.21 -3.97
C SER A 27 7.55 9.49 -4.44
N TYR A 28 8.25 10.16 -3.52
CA TYR A 28 9.19 11.22 -3.90
C TYR A 28 10.33 10.64 -4.74
N ALA A 29 11.02 11.48 -5.49
CA ALA A 29 12.14 11.07 -6.34
C ALA A 29 13.35 10.51 -5.58
N ASP A 30 13.42 10.67 -4.25
CA ASP A 30 14.53 10.21 -3.40
C ASP A 30 14.23 8.82 -2.82
N ASP A 31 14.40 7.78 -3.63
CA ASP A 31 14.21 6.38 -3.24
C ASP A 31 15.28 5.88 -2.25
N GLU A 32 16.35 6.64 -2.01
CA GLU A 32 17.44 6.25 -1.09
C GLU A 32 17.08 6.45 0.38
N LYS A 33 16.07 7.24 0.70
CA LYS A 33 15.63 7.53 2.07
C LYS A 33 14.32 6.86 2.44
N HIS A 34 14.13 6.61 3.73
CA HIS A 34 12.82 6.23 4.25
C HIS A 34 11.88 7.45 4.31
N CYS A 35 10.57 7.22 4.07
CA CYS A 35 9.56 8.26 4.13
C CYS A 35 8.52 8.05 5.26
N ALA A 36 8.77 7.10 6.15
CA ALA A 36 7.90 6.82 7.32
C ALA A 36 8.73 6.34 8.50
N GLY A 37 8.12 6.24 9.68
CA GLY A 37 8.76 5.80 10.90
C GLY A 37 9.49 4.47 10.77
N ILE A 38 10.62 4.34 11.44
CA ILE A 38 11.49 3.17 11.35
C ILE A 38 11.22 2.25 12.53
N ASN A 39 10.70 1.06 12.28
CA ASN A 39 10.29 0.12 13.31
C ASN A 39 11.41 -0.83 13.75
N CYS A 40 12.38 -1.10 12.91
CA CYS A 40 13.43 -2.07 13.23
C CYS A 40 14.82 -1.65 12.72
N LEU A 41 15.81 -2.10 13.47
CA LEU A 41 17.23 -1.95 13.19
C LEU A 41 17.92 -3.30 13.40
N ALA A 42 18.85 -3.66 12.50
CA ALA A 42 19.74 -4.79 12.66
C ALA A 42 21.14 -4.42 12.15
N ILE A 43 22.17 -4.98 12.75
CA ILE A 43 23.57 -4.74 12.37
C ILE A 43 24.22 -6.05 11.97
N SER A 44 24.88 -6.07 10.83
CA SER A 44 25.67 -7.22 10.39
C SER A 44 26.96 -7.33 11.22
N LYS A 45 27.50 -8.53 11.31
CA LYS A 45 28.88 -8.70 11.78
C LYS A 45 29.82 -7.92 10.87
N PRO A 46 30.98 -7.46 11.40
CA PRO A 46 31.97 -6.80 10.59
C PRO A 46 32.38 -7.68 9.39
N THR A 47 32.39 -7.10 8.21
CA THR A 47 32.90 -7.73 6.98
C THR A 47 34.45 -7.76 6.97
N LEU A 48 35.04 -8.31 5.94
CA LEU A 48 36.51 -8.36 5.78
C LEU A 48 37.17 -6.97 5.85
N ASP A 49 36.41 -5.92 5.56
CA ASP A 49 36.84 -4.51 5.66
C ASP A 49 36.69 -3.95 7.08
N GLY A 50 36.34 -4.78 8.07
CA GLY A 50 36.19 -4.40 9.48
C GLY A 50 34.96 -3.55 9.78
N ARG A 51 34.04 -3.37 8.84
CA ARG A 51 32.83 -2.53 9.00
C ARG A 51 31.57 -3.38 9.03
N GLY A 52 30.67 -3.06 9.96
CA GLY A 52 29.31 -3.61 9.99
C GLY A 52 28.36 -2.73 9.18
N HIS A 53 27.40 -3.35 8.51
CA HIS A 53 26.32 -2.64 7.81
C HIS A 53 25.09 -2.52 8.71
N LEU A 54 24.44 -1.35 8.65
CA LEU A 54 23.18 -1.12 9.33
C LEU A 54 22.02 -1.47 8.36
N PHE A 55 21.09 -2.29 8.83
CA PHE A 55 19.84 -2.59 8.14
C PHE A 55 18.69 -1.94 8.89
N THR A 56 17.80 -1.34 8.15
CA THR A 56 16.63 -0.63 8.69
C THR A 56 15.37 -1.11 8.01
N GLY A 57 14.26 -1.22 8.77
CA GLY A 57 12.95 -1.54 8.22
C GLY A 57 11.92 -0.53 8.68
N SER A 58 11.13 -0.03 7.74
CA SER A 58 10.26 1.12 7.92
C SER A 58 8.78 0.80 7.69
N ARG A 59 7.94 1.71 8.16
CA ARG A 59 6.50 1.72 7.86
C ARG A 59 6.19 2.02 6.40
N ASP A 60 7.19 2.43 5.60
CA ASP A 60 7.05 2.55 4.14
C ASP A 60 7.04 1.20 3.40
N GLY A 61 7.18 0.08 4.13
CA GLY A 61 7.18 -1.27 3.60
C GLY A 61 8.50 -1.68 2.96
N THR A 62 9.59 -0.91 3.15
CA THR A 62 10.92 -1.21 2.63
C THR A 62 11.92 -1.52 3.74
N LEU A 63 12.97 -2.28 3.38
CA LEU A 63 14.18 -2.37 4.16
C LEU A 63 15.32 -1.71 3.38
N LYS A 64 16.28 -1.15 4.09
CA LYS A 64 17.46 -0.52 3.48
C LYS A 64 18.73 -1.00 4.16
N ARG A 65 19.81 -1.16 3.37
CA ARG A 65 21.15 -1.44 3.85
C ARG A 65 22.00 -0.19 3.72
N TRP A 66 22.64 0.19 4.82
CA TRP A 66 23.46 1.40 4.92
C TRP A 66 24.91 1.02 5.15
N GLU A 67 25.78 1.61 4.33
CA GLU A 67 27.22 1.65 4.60
C GLU A 67 27.51 2.91 5.41
N VAL A 68 27.89 2.71 6.65
CA VAL A 68 28.06 3.81 7.59
C VAL A 68 29.55 4.05 7.82
N ASN A 69 29.98 5.28 7.62
CA ASN A 69 31.28 5.81 7.99
C ASN A 69 31.13 6.77 9.21
N GLU A 70 32.22 7.35 9.66
CA GLU A 70 32.18 8.30 10.80
C GLU A 70 31.20 9.46 10.55
N ASN A 71 31.22 10.06 9.35
CA ASN A 71 30.48 11.26 9.00
C ASN A 71 29.58 11.12 7.77
N SER A 72 29.36 9.91 7.26
CA SER A 72 28.51 9.66 6.10
C SER A 72 27.81 8.32 6.20
N ALA A 73 26.62 8.24 5.62
CA ALA A 73 25.90 6.99 5.42
C ALA A 73 25.35 6.97 4.00
N ILE A 74 25.59 5.87 3.29
CA ILE A 74 25.17 5.66 1.91
C ILE A 74 24.20 4.48 1.89
N CYS A 75 23.04 4.64 1.28
CA CYS A 75 22.12 3.55 1.04
C CYS A 75 22.69 2.67 -0.09
N SER A 76 23.18 1.48 0.26
CA SER A 76 23.79 0.56 -0.68
C SER A 76 22.81 -0.46 -1.28
N ALA A 77 21.63 -0.64 -0.67
CA ALA A 77 20.58 -1.52 -1.18
C ALA A 77 19.20 -1.16 -0.61
N THR A 78 18.15 -1.33 -1.41
CA THR A 78 16.74 -1.20 -0.99
C THR A 78 15.99 -2.48 -1.31
N PHE A 79 15.47 -3.16 -0.28
CA PHE A 79 14.70 -4.39 -0.40
C PHE A 79 13.20 -4.07 -0.38
N GLU A 80 12.55 -4.24 -1.52
CA GLU A 80 11.16 -3.86 -1.74
C GLU A 80 10.31 -5.07 -2.15
N SER A 81 9.48 -5.57 -1.25
CA SER A 81 8.50 -6.62 -1.54
C SER A 81 7.36 -6.67 -0.51
N HIS A 82 7.55 -6.14 0.72
CA HIS A 82 6.46 -6.00 1.66
C HIS A 82 5.46 -4.94 1.19
N VAL A 83 4.17 -5.18 1.44
CA VAL A 83 3.09 -4.27 1.02
C VAL A 83 2.51 -3.45 2.16
N ASP A 84 3.00 -3.68 3.38
CA ASP A 84 2.63 -2.95 4.59
C ASP A 84 3.87 -2.78 5.48
N TRP A 85 3.71 -2.15 6.64
CA TRP A 85 4.78 -1.83 7.58
C TRP A 85 5.70 -3.02 7.83
N VAL A 86 7.00 -2.82 7.70
CA VAL A 86 8.01 -3.74 8.22
C VAL A 86 8.08 -3.51 9.73
N ASN A 87 7.83 -4.56 10.52
CA ASN A 87 7.73 -4.45 11.98
C ASN A 87 9.01 -4.86 12.70
N ASP A 88 9.70 -5.89 12.20
CA ASP A 88 10.98 -6.34 12.77
C ASP A 88 11.86 -6.96 11.68
N ALA A 89 13.17 -6.95 11.90
CA ALA A 89 14.15 -7.57 11.03
C ALA A 89 15.32 -8.11 11.85
N VAL A 90 15.81 -9.29 11.47
CA VAL A 90 16.95 -9.97 12.09
C VAL A 90 17.88 -10.51 11.03
N ILE A 91 19.16 -10.65 11.35
CA ILE A 91 20.17 -11.29 10.48
C ILE A 91 20.45 -12.68 11.05
N ALA A 92 20.18 -13.70 10.26
CA ALA A 92 20.47 -15.07 10.58
C ALA A 92 21.77 -15.52 9.92
N GLY A 93 22.74 -15.91 10.72
CA GLY A 93 24.10 -16.15 10.23
C GLY A 93 24.74 -14.89 9.69
N ASP A 94 25.47 -15.03 8.58
CA ASP A 94 26.22 -13.91 8.00
C ASP A 94 25.57 -13.35 6.74
N ASN A 95 24.59 -14.04 6.15
CA ASN A 95 24.09 -13.75 4.80
C ASN A 95 22.58 -13.61 4.67
N VAL A 96 21.78 -14.00 5.66
CA VAL A 96 20.33 -14.06 5.53
C VAL A 96 19.68 -12.98 6.38
N LEU A 97 19.11 -11.97 5.72
CA LEU A 97 18.22 -11.01 6.35
C LEU A 97 16.80 -11.60 6.37
N VAL A 98 16.15 -11.55 7.51
CA VAL A 98 14.75 -11.97 7.66
C VAL A 98 13.95 -10.80 8.18
N SER A 99 12.84 -10.51 7.53
CA SER A 99 11.92 -9.42 7.91
C SER A 99 10.50 -9.92 8.12
N CYS A 100 9.76 -9.25 8.99
CA CYS A 100 8.35 -9.49 9.18
C CYS A 100 7.52 -8.21 9.04
N SER A 101 6.25 -8.37 8.69
CA SER A 101 5.42 -7.22 8.32
C SER A 101 3.97 -7.35 8.79
N SER A 102 3.30 -6.19 8.83
CA SER A 102 1.85 -6.06 8.94
C SER A 102 1.09 -6.66 7.75
N ASP A 103 1.80 -7.04 6.67
CA ASP A 103 1.22 -7.79 5.55
C ASP A 103 1.04 -9.29 5.84
N THR A 104 1.19 -9.72 7.10
CA THR A 104 1.07 -11.10 7.59
C THR A 104 2.17 -12.05 7.12
N THR A 105 3.19 -11.55 6.42
CA THR A 105 4.27 -12.37 5.87
C THR A 105 5.60 -12.17 6.57
N ILE A 106 6.44 -13.21 6.48
CA ILE A 106 7.86 -13.15 6.77
C ILE A 106 8.60 -13.34 5.45
N LYS A 107 9.63 -12.54 5.20
CA LYS A 107 10.42 -12.62 3.98
C LYS A 107 11.88 -12.81 4.31
N THR A 108 12.55 -13.58 3.46
CA THR A 108 14.01 -13.80 3.55
C THR A 108 14.70 -13.17 2.35
N TRP A 109 15.88 -12.64 2.59
CA TRP A 109 16.69 -11.90 1.63
C TRP A 109 18.16 -12.32 1.77
N ASN A 110 18.91 -12.20 0.71
CA ASN A 110 20.36 -12.25 0.82
C ASN A 110 20.90 -10.87 1.17
N CYS A 111 21.69 -10.76 2.25
CA CYS A 111 22.22 -9.47 2.72
C CYS A 111 23.12 -8.77 1.67
N TRP A 112 23.79 -9.52 0.79
CA TRP A 112 24.91 -9.04 -0.01
C TRP A 112 24.70 -9.12 -1.52
N SER A 113 23.75 -9.93 -1.97
CA SER A 113 23.43 -10.07 -3.39
C SER A 113 22.18 -9.25 -3.77
N GLU A 114 21.57 -9.61 -4.88
CA GLU A 114 20.39 -8.96 -5.45
C GLU A 114 19.31 -8.66 -4.41
N GLU A 115 18.69 -7.50 -4.52
CA GLU A 115 17.62 -6.97 -3.64
C GLU A 115 16.31 -7.76 -3.74
N THR A 116 16.38 -9.00 -4.27
CA THR A 116 15.21 -9.84 -4.51
C THR A 116 14.84 -10.69 -3.29
N CYS A 117 13.57 -10.79 -3.01
CA CYS A 117 13.04 -11.65 -1.96
C CYS A 117 13.28 -13.14 -2.33
N THR A 118 14.04 -13.86 -1.51
CA THR A 118 14.37 -15.28 -1.75
C THR A 118 13.20 -16.20 -1.40
N ARG A 119 12.51 -15.95 -0.30
CA ARG A 119 11.34 -16.72 0.16
C ARG A 119 10.32 -15.81 0.85
N THR A 120 9.05 -16.22 0.76
CA THR A 120 7.94 -15.61 1.52
C THR A 120 7.20 -16.69 2.30
N LEU A 121 7.16 -16.55 3.64
CA LEU A 121 6.47 -17.45 4.54
C LEU A 121 5.10 -16.87 4.93
N ARG A 122 4.04 -17.65 4.77
CA ARG A 122 2.64 -17.24 4.96
C ARG A 122 1.92 -18.17 5.91
N GLN A 123 2.27 -18.11 7.19
CA GLN A 123 1.67 -18.98 8.22
C GLN A 123 0.89 -18.17 9.26
N HIS A 124 1.26 -16.92 9.49
CA HIS A 124 0.55 -16.03 10.41
C HIS A 124 -0.82 -15.63 9.86
N SER A 125 -1.81 -15.59 10.74
CA SER A 125 -3.19 -15.18 10.42
C SER A 125 -3.40 -13.67 10.53
N ASP A 126 -2.49 -12.96 11.23
CA ASP A 126 -2.53 -11.52 11.50
C ASP A 126 -1.12 -10.92 11.39
N TYR A 127 -0.97 -9.63 11.66
CA TYR A 127 0.30 -8.90 11.60
C TYR A 127 1.41 -9.63 12.35
N VAL A 128 2.55 -9.81 11.70
CA VAL A 128 3.76 -10.34 12.35
C VAL A 128 4.52 -9.20 12.99
N THR A 129 4.75 -9.27 14.29
CA THR A 129 5.22 -8.14 15.11
C THR A 129 6.67 -8.23 15.52
N SER A 130 7.22 -9.43 15.67
CA SER A 130 8.57 -9.61 16.18
C SER A 130 9.21 -10.89 15.67
N LEU A 131 10.53 -10.83 15.50
CA LEU A 131 11.41 -11.92 15.13
C LEU A 131 12.49 -12.12 16.19
N ALA A 132 12.97 -13.34 16.34
CA ALA A 132 14.16 -13.64 17.15
C ALA A 132 14.95 -14.77 16.49
N THR A 133 16.28 -14.66 16.47
CA THR A 133 17.20 -15.67 15.99
C THR A 133 18.30 -15.92 17.00
N ALA A 134 18.94 -17.06 16.92
CA ALA A 134 20.05 -17.43 17.78
C ALA A 134 21.38 -17.08 17.12
N GLU A 135 22.29 -16.44 17.82
CA GLU A 135 23.57 -15.99 17.26
C GLU A 135 24.48 -17.16 16.88
N LYS A 136 24.53 -18.20 17.73
CA LYS A 136 25.37 -19.39 17.53
C LYS A 136 24.69 -20.51 16.74
N ASN A 137 23.37 -20.48 16.64
CA ASN A 137 22.58 -21.44 15.86
C ASN A 137 21.67 -20.69 14.89
N SER A 138 22.26 -20.22 13.81
CA SER A 138 21.61 -19.36 12.81
C SER A 138 20.44 -20.01 12.06
N ASN A 139 20.25 -21.35 12.21
CA ASN A 139 19.15 -22.05 11.55
C ASN A 139 17.81 -21.93 12.30
N VAL A 140 17.83 -21.47 13.56
CA VAL A 140 16.60 -21.33 14.36
C VAL A 140 16.10 -19.88 14.30
N LEU A 141 14.91 -19.71 13.77
CA LEU A 141 14.18 -18.43 13.73
C LEU A 141 12.86 -18.60 14.48
N ALA A 142 12.49 -17.62 15.29
CA ALA A 142 11.16 -17.53 15.88
C ALA A 142 10.43 -16.28 15.35
N SER A 143 9.11 -16.39 15.17
CA SER A 143 8.25 -15.27 14.77
C SER A 143 6.99 -15.24 15.62
N ALA A 144 6.47 -14.05 15.91
CA ALA A 144 5.23 -13.84 16.64
C ALA A 144 4.36 -12.77 16.02
N GLY A 145 3.05 -12.82 16.27
CA GLY A 145 2.09 -11.91 15.67
C GLY A 145 0.90 -11.54 16.57
N LEU A 146 0.07 -10.66 16.06
CA LEU A 146 -1.14 -10.18 16.75
C LEU A 146 -2.19 -11.26 16.93
N GLY A 147 -2.19 -12.31 16.08
CA GLY A 147 -3.05 -13.48 16.24
C GLY A 147 -2.71 -14.36 17.46
N GLY A 148 -1.68 -14.00 18.26
CA GLY A 148 -1.21 -14.80 19.40
C GLY A 148 -0.37 -16.01 18.99
N GLU A 149 -0.04 -16.14 17.73
CA GLU A 149 0.73 -17.24 17.16
C GLU A 149 2.22 -17.01 17.39
N VAL A 150 2.94 -18.05 17.79
CA VAL A 150 4.41 -18.08 17.85
C VAL A 150 4.88 -19.30 17.08
N PHE A 151 5.61 -19.07 16.00
CA PHE A 151 6.17 -20.11 15.13
C PHE A 151 7.68 -20.17 15.28
N ILE A 152 8.22 -21.38 15.21
CA ILE A 152 9.65 -21.67 15.22
C ILE A 152 9.99 -22.34 13.91
N TRP A 153 10.90 -21.76 13.16
CA TRP A 153 11.29 -22.13 11.81
C TRP A 153 12.68 -22.72 11.81
N ASP A 154 12.89 -23.73 11.00
CA ASP A 154 14.21 -24.19 10.59
C ASP A 154 14.57 -23.52 9.26
N LEU A 155 15.48 -22.56 9.30
CA LEU A 155 15.88 -21.78 8.11
C LEU A 155 16.58 -22.63 7.06
N GLU A 156 17.27 -23.72 7.43
CA GLU A 156 17.88 -24.63 6.47
C GLU A 156 16.82 -25.26 5.56
N THR A 157 15.75 -25.77 6.17
CA THR A 157 14.62 -26.31 5.41
C THR A 157 13.83 -25.27 4.65
N VAL A 158 13.69 -24.08 5.20
CA VAL A 158 12.99 -22.94 4.55
C VAL A 158 13.74 -22.48 3.30
N LEU A 159 15.06 -22.41 3.35
CA LEU A 159 15.90 -21.91 2.25
C LEU A 159 16.29 -22.99 1.24
N ALA A 160 16.05 -24.28 1.55
CA ALA A 160 16.35 -25.38 0.64
C ALA A 160 15.71 -25.16 -0.74
N PRO A 161 16.44 -25.41 -1.83
CA PRO A 161 15.91 -25.28 -3.18
C PRO A 161 14.71 -26.23 -3.35
N VAL A 162 13.57 -25.72 -3.80
CA VAL A 162 12.41 -26.54 -4.17
C VAL A 162 12.81 -27.31 -5.42
N SER A 163 13.12 -28.61 -5.29
CA SER A 163 13.29 -29.50 -6.43
C SER A 163 11.97 -29.52 -7.20
N LYS A 164 11.97 -28.92 -8.40
CA LYS A 164 10.88 -29.11 -9.38
C LYS A 164 10.93 -30.59 -9.74
N SER A 165 10.07 -31.42 -9.13
CA SER A 165 9.78 -32.73 -9.68
C SER A 165 9.16 -32.47 -11.05
N SER A 166 9.95 -32.72 -12.10
CA SER A 166 9.45 -32.84 -13.45
C SER A 166 8.59 -34.08 -13.48
N ASP A 167 7.28 -33.91 -13.29
CA ASP A 167 6.32 -34.91 -13.71
C ASP A 167 6.37 -34.98 -15.22
N ILE A 168 7.25 -35.85 -15.70
CA ILE A 168 7.20 -36.39 -17.05
C ILE A 168 5.95 -37.26 -17.04
N MET A 169 4.86 -36.74 -17.58
CA MET A 169 3.73 -37.55 -18.03
C MET A 169 4.23 -38.35 -19.24
N GLU A 170 4.64 -39.57 -18.99
CA GLU A 170 4.65 -40.58 -20.04
C GLU A 170 3.19 -40.99 -20.28
N GLU A 171 2.63 -40.53 -21.40
CA GLU A 171 1.46 -41.15 -22.03
C GLU A 171 1.90 -42.51 -22.55
N ASP A 172 1.49 -43.55 -21.88
CA ASP A 172 1.50 -44.87 -22.49
C ASP A 172 0.08 -45.42 -22.51
N SER A 173 -0.42 -45.45 -23.75
CA SER A 173 -1.66 -46.07 -24.12
C SER A 173 -1.46 -47.56 -24.32
N SER A 174 -2.11 -48.38 -23.49
CA SER A 174 -2.58 -49.69 -24.02
C SER A 174 -3.63 -50.34 -23.12
N ASN A 175 -4.65 -50.81 -23.74
CA ASN A 175 -5.78 -51.60 -23.35
C ASN A 175 -5.45 -52.84 -22.49
N GLY A 176 -6.39 -53.22 -21.60
CA GLY A 176 -6.41 -54.55 -21.03
C GLY A 176 -7.51 -54.78 -20.00
N PHE A 177 -8.53 -55.41 -20.38
CA PHE A 177 -9.67 -55.96 -19.64
C PHE A 177 -9.26 -56.98 -18.53
N ILE A 178 -10.20 -57.17 -17.57
CA ILE A 178 -10.61 -58.44 -16.86
C ILE A 178 -10.47 -58.43 -15.36
N SER A 179 -11.65 -58.35 -14.75
CA SER A 179 -12.37 -59.20 -13.78
C SER A 179 -11.79 -59.52 -12.39
N SER A 180 -12.63 -59.14 -11.46
CA SER A 180 -13.18 -59.87 -10.29
C SER A 180 -12.30 -60.77 -9.41
N ALA A 181 -12.37 -60.55 -8.10
CA ALA A 181 -12.97 -61.51 -7.14
C ALA A 181 -12.84 -61.06 -5.67
N ASN A 182 -13.95 -61.13 -4.99
CA ASN A 182 -14.29 -61.27 -3.61
C ASN A 182 -13.21 -61.66 -2.58
N ALA A 183 -13.28 -60.98 -1.42
CA ALA A 183 -13.44 -61.72 -0.15
C ALA A 183 -13.83 -60.80 1.02
N THR A 184 -14.85 -61.22 1.68
CA THR A 184 -15.53 -60.77 2.88
C THR A 184 -14.66 -60.84 4.15
N SER A 185 -14.85 -59.87 5.10
CA SER A 185 -15.19 -60.23 6.51
C SER A 185 -15.47 -58.95 7.35
N VAL A 186 -16.63 -58.88 7.80
CA VAL A 186 -17.35 -58.55 9.05
C VAL A 186 -16.51 -58.02 10.23
N GLY A 187 -16.99 -56.91 10.81
CA GLY A 187 -16.60 -56.51 12.16
C GLY A 187 -16.98 -55.08 12.60
N SER A 188 -18.23 -54.94 12.99
CA SER A 188 -18.76 -54.16 14.16
C SER A 188 -18.43 -52.67 14.39
N LEU A 189 -19.47 -51.91 14.27
CA LEU A 189 -19.93 -50.68 14.89
C LEU A 189 -19.26 -50.14 16.16
N ARG A 190 -18.88 -48.86 16.14
CA ARG A 190 -19.32 -47.89 17.18
C ARG A 190 -19.21 -46.45 16.64
N ALA A 191 -20.36 -45.77 16.63
CA ALA A 191 -20.51 -44.39 16.34
C ALA A 191 -19.98 -43.52 17.51
N ILE A 192 -19.18 -42.49 17.18
CA ILE A 192 -19.00 -41.33 18.04
C ILE A 192 -19.06 -40.12 17.11
N ASN A 193 -20.09 -39.30 17.31
CA ASN A 193 -20.26 -38.00 16.71
C ASN A 193 -19.15 -37.04 17.18
N SER A 194 -18.41 -36.49 16.26
CA SER A 194 -17.69 -35.22 16.46
C SER A 194 -17.71 -34.44 15.15
N SER A 195 -18.35 -33.29 15.24
CA SER A 195 -18.41 -32.27 14.20
C SER A 195 -17.01 -31.79 13.87
N THR A 196 -16.48 -32.20 12.73
CA THR A 196 -15.24 -31.67 12.14
C THR A 196 -15.60 -30.70 11.03
N SER A 197 -15.27 -29.46 11.27
CA SER A 197 -15.24 -28.42 10.25
C SER A 197 -14.21 -28.78 9.15
N ILE A 198 -14.70 -28.93 7.94
CA ILE A 198 -13.87 -29.19 6.77
C ILE A 198 -13.13 -27.90 6.42
N SER A 199 -11.85 -27.82 6.79
CA SER A 199 -10.93 -26.85 6.23
C SER A 199 -10.43 -27.37 4.88
N THR A 200 -10.74 -26.64 3.83
CA THR A 200 -10.20 -26.86 2.48
C THR A 200 -8.70 -26.58 2.48
N HIS A 201 -7.90 -27.63 2.62
CA HIS A 201 -6.45 -27.55 2.42
C HIS A 201 -6.14 -27.38 0.92
N THR A 202 -5.76 -26.19 0.52
CA THR A 202 -4.95 -25.96 -0.68
C THR A 202 -3.60 -26.67 -0.45
N LYS A 203 -3.22 -27.54 -1.36
CA LYS A 203 -1.91 -28.20 -1.35
C LYS A 203 -0.81 -27.15 -1.46
N GLN A 204 -0.17 -26.84 -0.35
CA GLN A 204 1.07 -26.09 -0.30
C GLN A 204 2.23 -27.02 -0.67
N SER A 205 3.18 -26.50 -1.44
CA SER A 205 4.47 -27.09 -1.72
C SER A 205 5.14 -27.54 -0.40
N SER A 206 5.71 -28.74 -0.40
CA SER A 206 6.33 -29.43 0.73
C SER A 206 7.57 -28.68 1.28
N GLY A 207 7.37 -27.58 2.00
CA GLY A 207 8.31 -27.06 2.96
C GLY A 207 7.93 -27.58 4.34
N SER A 208 8.90 -27.94 5.19
CA SER A 208 8.66 -28.38 6.55
C SER A 208 7.78 -27.36 7.28
N ALA A 209 6.68 -27.82 7.87
CA ALA A 209 5.81 -26.96 8.65
C ALA A 209 6.55 -26.47 9.90
N PRO A 210 6.42 -25.18 10.29
CA PRO A 210 7.07 -24.66 11.48
C PRO A 210 6.55 -25.32 12.75
N THR A 211 7.41 -25.42 13.76
CA THR A 211 6.98 -25.84 15.11
C THR A 211 6.12 -24.72 15.73
N VAL A 212 4.97 -25.09 16.27
CA VAL A 212 4.02 -24.11 16.84
C VAL A 212 4.16 -24.10 18.36
N ALA A 213 4.54 -22.97 18.94
CA ALA A 213 4.53 -22.76 20.38
C ALA A 213 3.12 -22.34 20.86
N LYS A 214 2.30 -23.33 21.22
CA LYS A 214 0.88 -23.11 21.58
C LYS A 214 0.74 -22.64 23.03
N GLY A 215 0.10 -21.47 23.22
CA GLY A 215 -0.17 -21.01 24.59
C GLY A 215 -0.61 -19.59 24.77
N HIS A 216 -0.22 -18.66 23.89
CA HIS A 216 -0.80 -17.32 23.87
C HIS A 216 -2.25 -17.36 23.33
N LYS A 217 -3.10 -16.56 23.95
CA LYS A 217 -4.50 -16.36 23.54
C LYS A 217 -4.74 -14.97 22.96
N GLU A 218 -3.77 -14.10 23.13
CA GLU A 218 -3.81 -12.70 22.76
C GLU A 218 -2.50 -12.31 22.07
N SER A 219 -2.45 -11.09 21.55
CA SER A 219 -1.34 -10.56 20.75
C SER A 219 0.01 -10.66 21.45
N VAL A 220 1.02 -11.04 20.68
CA VAL A 220 2.43 -11.06 21.08
C VAL A 220 3.15 -9.91 20.40
N TYR A 221 3.93 -9.12 21.15
CA TYR A 221 4.63 -7.96 20.63
C TYR A 221 6.16 -8.13 20.63
N ALA A 222 6.69 -8.97 21.49
CA ALA A 222 8.12 -9.12 21.64
C ALA A 222 8.53 -10.59 21.79
N LEU A 223 9.66 -10.91 21.16
CA LEU A 223 10.39 -12.15 21.27
C LEU A 223 11.85 -11.86 21.62
N ALA A 224 12.48 -12.79 22.35
CA ALA A 224 13.93 -12.84 22.46
C ALA A 224 14.36 -14.31 22.56
N MET A 225 15.54 -14.64 22.00
CA MET A 225 16.13 -15.96 21.99
C MET A 225 17.55 -15.86 22.53
N ASN A 226 18.01 -16.90 23.24
CA ASN A 226 19.39 -16.96 23.69
C ASN A 226 20.33 -17.36 22.55
N ASP A 227 21.64 -17.10 22.70
CA ASP A 227 22.65 -17.32 21.65
C ASP A 227 22.64 -18.74 21.08
N THR A 228 22.37 -19.75 21.91
CA THR A 228 22.39 -21.16 21.49
C THR A 228 21.11 -21.64 20.86
N GLY A 229 20.03 -20.85 20.87
CA GLY A 229 18.73 -21.23 20.33
C GLY A 229 18.01 -22.30 21.15
N THR A 230 18.34 -22.43 22.44
CA THR A 230 17.75 -23.42 23.34
C THR A 230 16.60 -22.88 24.20
N LEU A 231 16.47 -21.56 24.25
CA LEU A 231 15.46 -20.87 25.04
C LEU A 231 14.86 -19.70 24.26
N LEU A 232 13.55 -19.64 24.21
CA LEU A 232 12.77 -18.56 23.60
C LEU A 232 11.88 -17.94 24.67
N VAL A 233 11.81 -16.60 24.71
CA VAL A 233 10.85 -15.86 25.53
C VAL A 233 9.91 -15.03 24.65
N SER A 234 8.67 -14.88 25.09
CA SER A 234 7.64 -14.10 24.42
C SER A 234 6.82 -13.27 25.40
N GLY A 235 6.35 -12.10 24.96
CA GLY A 235 5.53 -11.20 25.76
C GLY A 235 4.57 -10.40 24.91
N GLY A 236 3.46 -9.98 25.49
CA GLY A 236 2.43 -9.22 24.78
C GLY A 236 1.28 -8.75 25.67
N THR A 237 0.07 -8.75 25.14
CA THR A 237 -1.17 -8.29 25.78
C THR A 237 -1.52 -9.06 27.04
N GLU A 238 -1.13 -10.31 27.15
CA GLU A 238 -1.35 -11.13 28.37
C GLU A 238 -0.57 -10.64 29.60
N LYS A 239 0.31 -9.64 29.46
CA LYS A 239 1.09 -9.03 30.55
C LYS A 239 2.03 -9.99 31.29
N VAL A 240 2.40 -11.08 30.60
CA VAL A 240 3.25 -12.13 31.17
C VAL A 240 4.37 -12.47 30.22
N VAL A 241 5.54 -12.79 30.76
CA VAL A 241 6.62 -13.40 30.00
C VAL A 241 6.42 -14.90 29.98
N ARG A 242 6.35 -15.49 28.79
CA ARG A 242 6.32 -16.95 28.60
C ARG A 242 7.68 -17.42 28.11
N VAL A 243 8.07 -18.58 28.57
CA VAL A 243 9.33 -19.20 28.19
C VAL A 243 9.04 -20.55 27.52
N TRP A 244 9.76 -20.83 26.43
CA TRP A 244 9.54 -21.96 25.55
C TRP A 244 10.84 -22.71 25.27
N ASP A 245 10.74 -24.01 25.04
CA ASP A 245 11.78 -24.81 24.39
C ASP A 245 11.56 -24.73 22.86
N PRO A 246 12.46 -24.09 22.08
CA PRO A 246 12.28 -23.94 20.64
C PRO A 246 12.19 -25.25 19.87
N ARG A 247 12.82 -26.33 20.35
CA ARG A 247 12.83 -27.62 19.65
C ARG A 247 11.48 -28.32 19.68
N SER A 248 10.77 -28.24 20.80
CA SER A 248 9.48 -28.89 20.99
C SER A 248 8.28 -27.96 20.88
N GLY A 249 8.51 -26.62 20.90
CA GLY A 249 7.44 -25.64 21.02
C GLY A 249 6.69 -25.71 22.36
N SER A 250 7.20 -26.49 23.32
CA SER A 250 6.56 -26.66 24.61
C SER A 250 6.82 -25.46 25.53
N LYS A 251 5.78 -25.08 26.28
CA LYS A 251 5.90 -24.02 27.28
C LYS A 251 6.58 -24.55 28.52
N THR A 252 7.69 -23.95 28.93
CA THR A 252 8.43 -24.31 30.15
C THR A 252 7.93 -23.54 31.36
N MET A 253 7.70 -22.24 31.27
CA MET A 253 7.26 -21.40 32.39
C MET A 253 6.47 -20.18 32.00
N LYS A 254 5.89 -19.49 33.00
CA LYS A 254 5.13 -18.24 32.85
C LYS A 254 5.43 -17.31 34.03
N LEU A 255 6.01 -16.15 33.74
CA LEU A 255 6.39 -15.16 34.74
C LEU A 255 5.35 -14.03 34.77
N LYS A 256 4.82 -13.74 35.96
CA LYS A 256 3.80 -12.71 36.19
C LYS A 256 4.39 -11.54 36.98
N GLY A 257 3.96 -10.32 36.68
CA GLY A 257 4.38 -9.12 37.42
C GLY A 257 4.01 -7.83 36.73
N HIS A 258 4.11 -7.75 35.41
CA HIS A 258 3.68 -6.55 34.67
C HIS A 258 2.16 -6.34 34.78
N THR A 259 1.75 -5.07 34.79
CA THR A 259 0.35 -4.66 34.89
C THR A 259 -0.22 -4.24 33.56
N ASP A 260 0.63 -4.12 32.52
CA ASP A 260 0.24 -3.78 31.16
C ASP A 260 1.10 -4.53 30.13
N ASN A 261 0.88 -4.30 28.83
CA ASN A 261 1.45 -5.01 27.71
C ASN A 261 2.98 -5.04 27.74
N ILE A 262 3.57 -6.20 27.50
CA ILE A 262 5.02 -6.32 27.33
C ILE A 262 5.36 -5.97 25.89
N ARG A 263 6.27 -5.02 25.71
CA ARG A 263 6.64 -4.45 24.42
C ARG A 263 8.06 -4.77 23.97
N ALA A 264 8.97 -5.03 24.91
CA ALA A 264 10.35 -5.36 24.62
C ALA A 264 10.82 -6.50 25.52
N LEU A 265 11.67 -7.36 24.99
CA LEU A 265 12.31 -8.46 25.70
C LEU A 265 13.77 -8.56 25.29
N LEU A 266 14.62 -8.88 26.25
CA LEU A 266 16.02 -9.27 26.04
C LEU A 266 16.35 -10.50 26.88
N LEU A 267 17.19 -11.38 26.34
CA LEU A 267 17.81 -12.49 27.06
C LEU A 267 19.33 -12.27 27.15
N ASP A 268 19.93 -12.69 28.25
CA ASP A 268 21.38 -12.86 28.28
C ASP A 268 21.83 -14.04 27.40
N SER A 269 23.10 -14.08 27.03
CA SER A 269 23.66 -15.10 26.13
C SER A 269 23.43 -16.54 26.63
N THR A 270 23.39 -16.72 27.96
CA THR A 270 23.20 -18.04 28.60
C THR A 270 21.73 -18.44 28.73
N GLY A 271 20.79 -17.48 28.64
CA GLY A 271 19.37 -17.70 28.88
C GLY A 271 18.99 -17.77 30.35
N ARG A 272 19.84 -17.28 31.26
CA ARG A 272 19.54 -17.24 32.70
C ARG A 272 18.72 -16.01 33.09
N PHE A 273 19.07 -14.86 32.55
CA PHE A 273 18.42 -13.60 32.86
C PHE A 273 17.61 -13.07 31.69
N CYS A 274 16.43 -12.53 32.00
CA CYS A 274 15.55 -11.89 31.04
C CYS A 274 15.24 -10.48 31.52
N LEU A 275 15.24 -9.52 30.59
CA LEU A 275 14.71 -8.18 30.79
C LEU A 275 13.42 -8.01 30.00
N SER A 276 12.45 -7.35 30.59
CA SER A 276 11.20 -7.00 29.92
C SER A 276 10.87 -5.53 30.12
N GLY A 277 10.53 -4.84 29.03
CA GLY A 277 9.97 -3.48 28.98
C GLY A 277 8.47 -3.53 28.70
N SER A 278 7.70 -2.72 29.40
CA SER A 278 6.24 -2.77 29.33
C SER A 278 5.59 -1.41 29.20
N SER A 279 4.34 -1.42 28.74
CA SER A 279 3.45 -0.25 28.72
C SER A 279 3.09 0.25 30.12
N ASP A 280 3.41 -0.51 31.18
CA ASP A 280 3.30 -0.07 32.57
C ASP A 280 4.46 0.86 33.03
N SER A 281 5.30 1.32 32.08
CA SER A 281 6.49 2.14 32.29
C SER A 281 7.64 1.47 33.07
N MET A 282 7.52 0.17 33.35
CA MET A 282 8.51 -0.58 34.13
C MET A 282 9.42 -1.42 33.25
N ILE A 283 10.66 -1.52 33.67
CA ILE A 283 11.61 -2.53 33.22
C ILE A 283 11.75 -3.56 34.33
N ARG A 284 11.66 -4.85 34.04
CA ARG A 284 11.81 -5.92 35.02
C ARG A 284 12.94 -6.86 34.63
N LEU A 285 13.78 -7.16 35.63
CA LEU A 285 14.83 -8.17 35.52
C LEU A 285 14.34 -9.46 36.18
N TRP A 286 14.37 -10.55 35.41
CA TRP A 286 13.93 -11.87 35.83
C TRP A 286 15.10 -12.85 35.89
N ASP A 287 15.17 -13.68 36.92
CA ASP A 287 15.98 -14.91 36.94
C ASP A 287 15.08 -16.08 36.51
N LEU A 288 15.39 -16.62 35.33
CA LEU A 288 14.60 -17.72 34.77
C LEU A 288 14.79 -19.04 35.54
N GLY A 289 16.00 -19.27 36.09
CA GLY A 289 16.27 -20.43 36.92
C GLY A 289 15.48 -20.43 38.22
N GLN A 290 15.35 -19.27 38.86
CA GLN A 290 14.57 -19.06 40.07
C GLN A 290 13.10 -18.72 39.81
N GLN A 291 12.71 -18.50 38.59
CA GLN A 291 11.35 -18.16 38.13
C GLN A 291 10.74 -16.93 38.85
N ARG A 292 11.56 -15.96 39.18
CA ARG A 292 11.14 -14.76 39.91
C ARG A 292 11.70 -13.44 39.32
N CYS A 293 11.01 -12.37 39.59
CA CYS A 293 11.50 -11.01 39.34
C CYS A 293 12.57 -10.66 40.40
N LEU A 294 13.77 -10.33 39.96
CA LEU A 294 14.84 -9.89 40.80
C LEU A 294 14.72 -8.41 41.17
N HIS A 295 14.41 -7.58 40.17
CA HIS A 295 14.28 -6.15 40.32
C HIS A 295 13.33 -5.52 39.34
N SER A 296 12.78 -4.35 39.71
CA SER A 296 11.93 -3.53 38.84
C SER A 296 12.46 -2.10 38.83
N TYR A 297 12.74 -1.60 37.63
CA TYR A 297 13.28 -0.24 37.42
C TYR A 297 12.13 0.66 36.97
N ALA A 298 11.92 1.78 37.68
CA ALA A 298 10.89 2.79 37.42
C ALA A 298 11.55 4.07 36.89
N VAL A 299 12.20 4.01 35.76
CA VAL A 299 12.95 5.11 35.16
C VAL A 299 12.18 5.89 34.11
N HIS A 300 11.24 5.20 33.42
CA HIS A 300 10.42 5.79 32.40
C HIS A 300 9.09 6.34 32.93
N THR A 301 8.57 7.38 32.27
CA THR A 301 7.27 7.98 32.58
C THR A 301 6.12 7.43 31.75
N ASP A 302 6.44 6.74 30.64
CA ASP A 302 5.47 6.10 29.74
C ASP A 302 6.00 4.73 29.27
N SER A 303 5.32 4.11 28.31
CA SER A 303 5.61 2.78 27.78
C SER A 303 7.07 2.61 27.33
N VAL A 304 7.71 1.52 27.76
CA VAL A 304 9.04 1.10 27.32
C VAL A 304 8.90 0.20 26.11
N TRP A 305 9.43 0.63 24.95
CA TRP A 305 9.27 -0.06 23.67
C TRP A 305 10.54 -0.71 23.16
N ALA A 306 11.69 -0.22 23.57
CA ALA A 306 12.97 -0.70 23.09
C ALA A 306 13.93 -0.96 24.24
N LEU A 307 14.68 -2.05 24.14
CA LEU A 307 15.76 -2.45 25.02
C LEU A 307 16.96 -2.90 24.19
N ALA A 308 18.15 -2.54 24.64
CA ALA A 308 19.42 -3.05 24.13
C ALA A 308 20.38 -3.28 25.31
N SER A 309 21.26 -4.27 25.24
CA SER A 309 22.22 -4.55 26.32
C SER A 309 23.64 -4.63 25.79
N THR A 310 24.59 -4.37 26.67
CA THR A 310 25.99 -4.71 26.40
C THR A 310 26.14 -6.25 26.29
N PRO A 311 27.13 -6.75 25.55
CA PRO A 311 27.36 -8.21 25.41
C PRO A 311 27.53 -8.92 26.75
N SER A 312 28.10 -8.24 27.76
CA SER A 312 28.27 -8.74 29.14
C SER A 312 26.99 -8.75 29.97
N PHE A 313 25.86 -8.19 29.44
CA PHE A 313 24.58 -8.06 30.12
C PHE A 313 24.70 -7.32 31.50
N THR A 314 25.66 -6.38 31.61
CA THR A 314 25.86 -5.56 32.82
C THR A 314 25.14 -4.22 32.73
N HIS A 315 25.02 -3.68 31.54
CA HIS A 315 24.37 -2.39 31.27
C HIS A 315 23.27 -2.58 30.23
N VAL A 316 22.17 -1.89 30.45
CA VAL A 316 20.98 -1.92 29.58
C VAL A 316 20.58 -0.52 29.18
N TYR A 317 20.38 -0.33 27.88
CA TYR A 317 19.78 0.85 27.31
C TYR A 317 18.28 0.61 27.16
N SER A 318 17.47 1.61 27.52
CA SER A 318 16.02 1.53 27.42
C SER A 318 15.43 2.82 26.89
N GLY A 319 14.42 2.69 26.04
CA GLY A 319 13.73 3.82 25.43
C GLY A 319 12.28 3.48 25.11
N GLY A 320 11.47 4.51 24.86
CA GLY A 320 10.07 4.28 24.56
C GLY A 320 9.29 5.54 24.21
N ARG A 321 8.03 5.55 24.63
CA ARG A 321 7.07 6.60 24.28
C ARG A 321 7.37 7.94 24.93
N ASP A 322 8.06 7.95 26.07
CA ASP A 322 8.52 9.16 26.76
C ASP A 322 9.73 9.83 26.10
N MET A 323 10.16 9.34 24.92
CA MET A 323 11.24 9.90 24.10
C MET A 323 12.60 9.96 24.79
N SER A 324 12.76 9.29 25.95
CA SER A 324 13.96 9.32 26.76
C SER A 324 14.78 8.05 26.58
N LEU A 325 16.11 8.20 26.46
CA LEU A 325 17.05 7.08 26.44
C LEU A 325 17.76 7.02 27.78
N TYR A 326 17.58 5.93 28.53
CA TYR A 326 18.27 5.67 29.79
C TYR A 326 19.30 4.56 29.63
N LEU A 327 20.43 4.73 30.31
CA LEU A 327 21.39 3.68 30.59
C LEU A 327 21.24 3.23 32.04
N THR A 328 21.03 1.95 32.26
CA THR A 328 20.90 1.34 33.60
C THR A 328 22.00 0.32 33.82
N ASP A 329 22.78 0.49 34.89
CA ASP A 329 23.68 -0.54 35.40
C ASP A 329 22.90 -1.54 36.23
N LEU A 330 22.86 -2.80 35.79
CA LEU A 330 22.12 -3.86 36.44
C LEU A 330 22.74 -4.30 37.79
N THR A 331 24.04 -3.98 38.02
CA THR A 331 24.77 -4.33 39.23
C THR A 331 24.54 -3.29 40.34
N THR A 332 24.78 -2.01 40.03
CA THR A 332 24.58 -0.90 40.97
C THR A 332 23.14 -0.46 41.08
N ARG A 333 22.33 -0.78 40.05
CA ARG A 333 20.93 -0.37 39.88
C ARG A 333 20.76 1.14 39.69
N GLU A 334 21.79 1.81 39.27
CA GLU A 334 21.76 3.22 38.93
C GLU A 334 21.36 3.41 37.49
N SER A 335 20.60 4.46 37.21
CA SER A 335 20.15 4.81 35.87
C SER A 335 20.53 6.24 35.52
N LEU A 336 21.01 6.44 34.31
CA LEU A 336 21.47 7.69 33.76
C LEU A 336 20.66 8.08 32.55
N LEU A 337 20.12 9.29 32.49
CA LEU A 337 19.46 9.81 31.27
C LEU A 337 20.55 10.22 30.28
N LEU A 338 20.68 9.48 29.18
CA LEU A 338 21.68 9.76 28.15
C LEU A 338 21.24 10.90 27.24
N CYS A 339 20.06 10.80 26.67
CA CYS A 339 19.50 11.80 25.75
C CYS A 339 17.98 11.80 25.77
N THR A 340 17.39 12.82 25.14
CA THR A 340 15.97 12.90 24.81
C THR A 340 15.83 13.11 23.31
N GLU A 341 14.97 12.32 22.69
CA GLU A 341 14.61 12.42 21.28
C GLU A 341 13.41 13.36 21.09
N GLU A 342 13.17 13.81 19.85
CA GLU A 342 11.98 14.58 19.50
C GLU A 342 10.76 13.69 19.28
N HIS A 343 10.99 12.40 19.02
CA HIS A 343 9.97 11.41 18.69
C HIS A 343 10.12 10.13 19.53
N PRO A 344 9.02 9.38 19.77
CA PRO A 344 9.07 8.12 20.52
C PRO A 344 10.05 7.13 19.94
N ILE A 345 10.86 6.50 20.81
CA ILE A 345 11.88 5.52 20.44
C ILE A 345 11.22 4.16 20.20
N LEU A 346 11.35 3.62 18.98
CA LEU A 346 10.76 2.34 18.59
C LEU A 346 11.73 1.17 18.71
N LYS A 347 12.97 1.35 18.28
CA LYS A 347 14.00 0.32 18.30
C LYS A 347 15.38 0.98 18.53
N MET A 348 16.28 0.22 19.09
CA MET A 348 17.68 0.61 19.25
C MET A 348 18.59 -0.60 19.09
N VAL A 349 19.82 -0.35 18.63
CA VAL A 349 20.85 -1.36 18.48
C VAL A 349 22.22 -0.77 18.80
N LEU A 350 23.04 -1.52 19.51
CA LEU A 350 24.42 -1.14 19.85
C LEU A 350 25.37 -1.56 18.74
N GLN A 351 26.27 -0.65 18.38
CA GLN A 351 27.40 -0.90 17.49
C GLN A 351 28.63 -0.28 18.11
N ASP A 352 29.56 -1.11 18.57
CA ASP A 352 30.78 -0.67 19.25
C ASP A 352 30.49 0.28 20.45
N ASP A 353 30.95 1.51 20.38
CA ASP A 353 30.70 2.55 21.37
C ASP A 353 29.55 3.51 21.00
N ASN A 354 28.72 3.13 20.05
CA ASN A 354 27.58 3.91 19.59
C ASN A 354 26.26 3.15 19.76
N ILE A 355 25.18 3.88 19.86
CA ILE A 355 23.82 3.34 19.83
C ILE A 355 23.05 4.01 18.69
N TRP A 356 22.48 3.19 17.82
CA TRP A 356 21.58 3.64 16.79
C TRP A 356 20.14 3.59 17.30
N ILE A 357 19.40 4.67 17.06
CA ILE A 357 18.02 4.83 17.51
C ILE A 357 17.13 5.07 16.31
N ALA A 358 16.06 4.28 16.22
CA ALA A 358 14.94 4.46 15.33
C ALA A 358 13.73 4.98 16.10
N THR A 359 13.05 5.97 15.52
CA THR A 359 11.91 6.64 16.13
C THR A 359 10.67 6.53 15.26
N THR A 360 9.57 7.14 15.67
CA THR A 360 8.38 7.26 14.82
C THR A 360 8.56 8.21 13.65
N ASP A 361 9.68 8.95 13.59
CA ASP A 361 10.09 9.71 12.42
C ASP A 361 10.85 8.84 11.40
N SER A 362 11.07 9.35 10.21
CA SER A 362 11.78 8.67 9.12
C SER A 362 13.32 8.75 9.22
N SER A 363 13.86 9.49 10.18
CA SER A 363 15.29 9.66 10.42
C SER A 363 15.85 8.63 11.41
N ILE A 364 17.15 8.35 11.33
CA ILE A 364 17.89 7.46 12.24
C ILE A 364 18.98 8.26 12.92
N HIS A 365 19.08 8.14 14.22
CA HIS A 365 20.05 8.89 15.01
C HIS A 365 21.12 7.98 15.60
N ARG A 366 22.39 8.42 15.56
CA ARG A 366 23.50 7.78 16.24
C ARG A 366 23.91 8.61 17.44
N TRP A 367 23.94 7.97 18.61
CA TRP A 367 24.32 8.55 19.87
C TRP A 367 25.52 7.81 20.46
N PRO A 368 26.38 8.50 21.26
CA PRO A 368 27.44 7.81 21.96
C PRO A 368 26.89 6.84 23.02
N ALA A 369 27.48 5.67 23.11
CA ALA A 369 27.14 4.64 24.09
C ALA A 369 28.20 4.58 25.24
N ASP A 370 29.12 5.55 25.31
CA ASP A 370 30.25 5.60 26.25
C ASP A 370 29.88 5.87 27.72
N GLY A 371 28.58 5.80 28.03
CA GLY A 371 28.08 5.80 29.43
C GLY A 371 28.64 4.66 30.32
N ARG A 372 29.48 3.77 29.75
CA ARG A 372 30.27 2.77 30.52
C ARG A 372 31.20 3.38 31.56
N ASN A 373 31.50 4.68 31.47
CA ASN A 373 32.33 5.37 32.46
C ASN A 373 31.50 6.44 33.19
N PRO A 374 30.93 6.08 34.37
CA PRO A 374 30.09 7.00 35.16
C PRO A 374 30.76 8.34 35.47
N GLN A 375 32.11 8.35 35.63
CA GLN A 375 32.86 9.56 35.91
C GLN A 375 32.87 10.55 34.74
N LYS A 376 32.91 10.05 33.47
CA LYS A 376 32.79 10.91 32.28
C LYS A 376 31.40 11.51 32.16
N ALA A 377 30.35 10.72 32.50
CA ALA A 377 28.98 11.19 32.48
C ALA A 377 28.70 12.28 33.51
N LEU A 378 29.28 12.15 34.74
CA LEU A 378 29.20 13.18 35.77
C LEU A 378 29.92 14.48 35.36
N GLN A 379 31.06 14.39 34.70
CA GLN A 379 31.78 15.55 34.16
C GLN A 379 30.99 16.32 33.10
N ARG A 380 30.08 15.64 32.39
CA ARG A 380 29.18 16.24 31.40
C ARG A 380 27.86 16.76 31.98
N GLY A 381 27.67 16.66 33.33
CA GLY A 381 26.50 17.21 34.02
C GLY A 381 25.27 16.32 34.04
N GLY A 382 25.42 15.02 33.77
CA GLY A 382 24.32 14.05 33.80
C GLY A 382 23.75 13.85 35.22
N SER A 383 22.47 13.55 35.29
CA SER A 383 21.75 13.25 36.54
C SER A 383 21.49 11.77 36.68
N PHE A 384 21.77 11.20 37.86
CA PHE A 384 21.53 9.81 38.20
C PHE A 384 20.22 9.60 38.94
N LEU A 385 19.53 8.52 38.62
CA LEU A 385 18.42 7.97 39.40
C LEU A 385 18.92 6.78 40.23
N ALA A 386 18.84 6.89 41.56
CA ALA A 386 19.23 5.81 42.46
C ALA A 386 18.22 4.67 42.40
N GLY A 387 18.67 3.45 42.04
CA GLY A 387 17.84 2.27 41.83
C GLY A 387 17.15 1.68 43.07
N ASN A 388 17.38 2.22 44.24
CA ASN A 388 16.78 1.75 45.50
C ASN A 388 15.52 2.53 45.93
N LEU A 389 15.03 3.46 45.11
CA LEU A 389 13.77 4.16 45.37
C LEU A 389 12.57 3.25 45.19
N SER A 390 11.60 3.31 46.13
CA SER A 390 10.32 2.67 45.93
C SER A 390 9.60 3.29 44.74
N PHE A 391 8.74 2.53 44.04
CA PHE A 391 7.99 2.98 42.85
C PHE A 391 7.33 4.35 43.01
N SER A 392 6.69 4.60 44.17
CA SER A 392 6.07 5.88 44.48
C SER A 392 7.07 7.02 44.66
N ARG A 393 8.23 6.74 45.23
CA ARG A 393 9.30 7.73 45.45
C ARG A 393 10.04 8.06 44.14
N ALA A 394 10.27 7.06 43.28
CA ALA A 394 10.89 7.29 41.98
C ALA A 394 10.00 8.18 41.10
N ARG A 395 8.69 7.95 41.07
CA ARG A 395 7.75 8.82 40.36
C ARG A 395 7.72 10.25 40.87
N VAL A 396 7.68 10.43 42.20
CA VAL A 396 7.71 11.77 42.81
C VAL A 396 9.03 12.48 42.51
N SER A 397 10.14 11.74 42.42
CA SER A 397 11.44 12.31 42.04
C SER A 397 11.50 12.69 40.55
N LEU A 398 10.84 11.95 39.70
CA LEU A 398 10.73 12.26 38.27
C LEU A 398 9.80 13.44 37.98
N GLU A 399 8.71 13.59 38.74
CA GLU A 399 7.75 14.70 38.58
C GLU A 399 8.28 16.02 39.15
N GLY A 400 9.27 16.01 40.08
CA GLY A 400 9.78 17.20 40.76
C GLY A 400 11.18 17.68 40.36
N SER A 401 11.95 16.92 39.59
CA SER A 401 13.29 17.28 39.13
C SER A 401 13.44 17.21 37.63
N THR A 402 13.82 18.29 36.98
CA THR A 402 14.26 18.29 35.58
C THR A 402 15.57 17.52 35.48
N LEU A 403 15.48 16.25 35.02
CA LEU A 403 16.68 15.47 34.71
C LEU A 403 17.38 16.11 33.50
N VAL A 404 18.67 16.34 33.63
CA VAL A 404 19.49 16.89 32.54
C VAL A 404 20.11 15.73 31.78
N PRO A 405 19.86 15.60 30.45
CA PRO A 405 20.49 14.58 29.66
C PRO A 405 21.98 14.82 29.49
N VAL A 406 22.77 13.74 29.42
CA VAL A 406 24.23 13.79 29.21
C VAL A 406 24.55 14.40 27.84
N TYR A 407 23.82 13.99 26.82
CA TYR A 407 23.99 14.44 25.42
C TYR A 407 22.82 15.32 25.00
N LYS A 408 23.12 16.42 24.31
CA LYS A 408 22.11 17.41 23.85
C LYS A 408 21.66 17.18 22.41
N GLY A 409 22.40 16.43 21.60
CA GLY A 409 22.10 16.13 20.23
C GLY A 409 22.84 14.88 19.76
N PRO A 410 22.35 14.22 18.69
CA PRO A 410 22.98 13.05 18.11
C PRO A 410 24.34 13.41 17.49
N GLU A 411 25.29 12.46 17.49
CA GLU A 411 26.57 12.64 16.79
C GLU A 411 26.42 12.59 15.27
N PHE A 412 25.48 11.78 14.80
CA PHE A 412 25.21 11.62 13.38
C PHE A 412 23.74 11.30 13.15
N THR A 413 23.19 11.79 12.03
CA THR A 413 21.82 11.53 11.60
C THR A 413 21.80 11.04 10.17
N ILE A 414 21.14 9.92 9.92
CA ILE A 414 20.72 9.50 8.57
C ILE A 414 19.36 10.14 8.32
N PRO A 415 19.25 11.14 7.43
CA PRO A 415 18.01 11.86 7.23
C PRO A 415 16.98 11.01 6.48
N GLY A 416 15.72 11.08 6.92
CA GLY A 416 14.58 10.57 6.18
C GLY A 416 13.94 11.63 5.29
N THR A 417 12.92 11.22 4.54
CA THR A 417 12.02 12.12 3.80
C THR A 417 10.74 12.32 4.61
N PRO A 418 10.18 13.54 4.72
CA PRO A 418 8.92 13.74 5.41
C PRO A 418 7.80 12.92 4.78
N GLY A 419 7.10 12.11 5.58
CA GLY A 419 5.99 11.28 5.12
C GLY A 419 4.71 12.07 4.94
N ILE A 420 3.86 11.65 4.01
CA ILE A 420 2.54 12.26 3.79
C ILE A 420 1.62 11.87 4.94
N VAL A 421 1.02 12.86 5.60
CA VAL A 421 0.15 12.68 6.79
C VAL A 421 -1.30 13.06 6.55
N GLU A 422 -1.57 13.93 5.58
CA GLU A 422 -2.90 14.40 5.25
C GLU A 422 -3.09 14.44 3.73
N HIS A 423 -4.28 14.11 3.24
CA HIS A 423 -4.59 14.16 1.81
C HIS A 423 -6.04 14.55 1.55
N GLU A 424 -6.29 15.13 0.39
CA GLU A 424 -7.62 15.43 -0.14
C GLU A 424 -7.69 15.20 -1.64
N ILE A 425 -8.70 14.46 -2.10
CA ILE A 425 -8.93 14.24 -3.53
C ILE A 425 -9.73 15.42 -4.08
N LEU A 426 -9.18 16.16 -5.05
CA LEU A 426 -9.84 17.31 -5.64
C LEU A 426 -11.06 16.90 -6.51
N ASN A 427 -11.94 17.84 -6.77
CA ASN A 427 -13.22 17.61 -7.46
C ASN A 427 -13.07 17.13 -8.91
N ASN A 428 -11.97 17.50 -9.57
CA ASN A 428 -11.63 17.05 -10.92
C ASN A 428 -11.25 15.56 -10.98
N ARG A 429 -11.01 14.90 -9.80
CA ARG A 429 -10.67 13.48 -9.70
C ARG A 429 -9.45 13.05 -10.53
N THR A 430 -8.56 13.98 -10.82
CA THR A 430 -7.25 13.74 -11.44
C THR A 430 -6.11 14.19 -10.53
N HIS A 431 -6.40 15.06 -9.57
CA HIS A 431 -5.42 15.60 -8.63
C HIS A 431 -5.75 15.25 -7.18
N VAL A 432 -4.67 15.10 -6.39
CA VAL A 432 -4.72 14.93 -4.93
C VAL A 432 -3.80 15.96 -4.29
N LEU A 433 -4.34 16.70 -3.34
CA LEU A 433 -3.57 17.61 -2.49
C LEU A 433 -3.09 16.83 -1.28
N THR A 434 -1.81 16.94 -0.93
CA THR A 434 -1.20 16.26 0.21
C THR A 434 -0.47 17.24 1.11
N LYS A 435 -0.34 16.89 2.40
CA LYS A 435 0.52 17.59 3.35
C LYS A 435 1.43 16.57 4.01
N ASP A 436 2.71 16.86 4.08
CA ASP A 436 3.69 15.99 4.71
C ASP A 436 3.94 16.37 6.19
N SER A 437 4.73 15.55 6.90
CA SER A 437 5.06 15.74 8.32
C SER A 437 5.86 17.03 8.60
N SER A 438 6.54 17.59 7.61
CA SER A 438 7.21 18.89 7.70
C SER A 438 6.26 20.07 7.56
N GLY A 439 5.01 19.83 7.14
CA GLY A 439 3.97 20.82 6.87
C GLY A 439 3.96 21.34 5.44
N SER A 440 4.76 20.80 4.51
CA SER A 440 4.74 21.16 3.09
C SER A 440 3.49 20.58 2.42
N VAL A 441 2.83 21.41 1.60
CA VAL A 441 1.61 21.07 0.86
C VAL A 441 1.96 20.91 -0.62
N LYS A 442 1.59 19.75 -1.21
CA LYS A 442 1.96 19.37 -2.57
C LYS A 442 0.76 18.90 -3.36
N LEU A 443 0.75 19.20 -4.65
CA LEU A 443 -0.28 18.76 -5.59
C LEU A 443 0.26 17.63 -6.46
N TRP A 444 -0.49 16.53 -6.51
CA TRP A 444 -0.15 15.34 -7.30
C TRP A 444 -1.17 15.14 -8.41
N GLU A 445 -0.69 14.83 -9.61
CA GLU A 445 -1.51 14.31 -10.70
C GLU A 445 -1.43 12.78 -10.73
N ILE A 446 -2.55 12.11 -10.44
CA ILE A 446 -2.59 10.67 -10.25
C ILE A 446 -2.50 9.90 -11.55
N THR A 447 -3.05 10.46 -12.62
CA THR A 447 -3.09 9.83 -13.95
C THR A 447 -1.71 9.68 -14.58
N ARG A 448 -0.72 10.44 -14.10
CA ARG A 448 0.68 10.43 -14.55
C ARG A 448 1.65 10.05 -13.44
N GLY A 449 1.18 10.04 -12.19
CA GLY A 449 1.99 9.72 -11.03
C GLY A 449 3.09 10.73 -10.72
N ILE A 450 2.87 12.01 -11.00
CA ILE A 450 3.84 13.08 -10.81
C ILE A 450 3.38 14.11 -9.78
N MET A 451 4.33 14.70 -9.09
CA MET A 451 4.11 15.92 -8.31
C MET A 451 4.08 17.11 -9.28
N VAL A 452 2.94 17.80 -9.32
CA VAL A 452 2.72 18.95 -10.20
C VAL A 452 3.32 20.20 -9.62
N GLU A 453 3.09 20.45 -8.31
CA GLU A 453 3.51 21.67 -7.65
C GLU A 453 3.76 21.44 -6.15
N ASP A 454 4.78 22.08 -5.61
CA ASP A 454 5.08 22.16 -4.18
C ASP A 454 4.81 23.58 -3.70
N TYR A 455 3.77 23.77 -2.92
CA TYR A 455 3.37 25.06 -2.37
C TYR A 455 4.12 25.43 -1.09
N GLY A 456 4.98 24.53 -0.58
CA GLY A 456 5.66 24.73 0.69
C GLY A 456 4.70 24.73 1.88
N LYS A 457 5.09 25.41 2.96
CA LYS A 457 4.31 25.45 4.23
C LYS A 457 3.17 26.47 4.14
N VAL A 458 2.05 26.06 3.53
CA VAL A 458 0.82 26.86 3.42
C VAL A 458 -0.33 26.21 4.21
N PRO A 459 -1.37 26.95 4.62
CA PRO A 459 -2.55 26.38 5.25
C PRO A 459 -3.27 25.42 4.27
N PHE A 460 -3.37 24.14 4.64
CA PHE A 460 -3.92 23.09 3.78
C PHE A 460 -5.36 23.38 3.32
N ASN A 461 -6.24 23.78 4.25
CA ASN A 461 -7.63 24.07 3.93
C ASN A 461 -7.80 25.27 3.02
N GLN A 462 -7.00 26.32 3.19
CA GLN A 462 -7.03 27.48 2.29
C GLN A 462 -6.63 27.05 0.88
N LYS A 463 -5.56 26.27 0.73
CA LYS A 463 -5.11 25.81 -0.58
C LYS A 463 -6.11 24.88 -1.26
N LYS A 464 -6.80 24.02 -0.48
CA LYS A 464 -7.91 23.20 -0.97
C LYS A 464 -9.06 24.07 -1.55
N GLU A 465 -9.43 25.17 -0.89
CA GLU A 465 -10.46 26.09 -1.36
C GLU A 465 -10.02 26.85 -2.64
N GLU A 466 -8.77 27.27 -2.71
CA GLU A 466 -8.19 27.93 -3.90
C GLU A 466 -8.19 27.02 -5.13
N LEU A 467 -7.94 25.72 -4.95
CA LEU A 467 -7.89 24.72 -6.02
C LEU A 467 -9.26 24.09 -6.33
N PHE A 468 -10.32 24.62 -5.72
CA PHE A 468 -11.66 24.11 -5.97
C PHE A 468 -12.14 24.43 -7.38
N GLU A 469 -12.49 23.39 -8.14
CA GLU A 469 -13.11 23.50 -9.46
C GLU A 469 -14.58 23.06 -9.38
N MET A 470 -15.48 23.80 -10.05
CA MET A 470 -16.90 23.41 -10.12
C MET A 470 -17.11 22.32 -11.18
N VAL A 471 -16.54 21.15 -10.92
CA VAL A 471 -16.63 19.96 -11.78
C VAL A 471 -17.07 18.74 -10.96
N SER A 472 -17.93 17.90 -11.52
CA SER A 472 -18.37 16.66 -10.86
C SER A 472 -17.98 15.45 -11.71
N VAL A 473 -16.90 14.81 -11.32
CA VAL A 473 -16.41 13.55 -11.92
C VAL A 473 -16.72 12.40 -10.94
N PRO A 474 -17.20 11.24 -11.42
CA PRO A 474 -17.42 10.07 -10.57
C PRO A 474 -16.12 9.64 -9.85
N ALA A 475 -16.25 9.17 -8.61
CA ALA A 475 -15.12 8.59 -7.90
C ALA A 475 -14.68 7.32 -8.61
N TRP A 476 -13.40 7.24 -9.03
CA TRP A 476 -12.84 6.11 -9.75
C TRP A 476 -11.63 5.49 -9.06
N PHE A 477 -11.10 6.16 -8.04
CA PHE A 477 -10.02 5.69 -7.19
C PHE A 477 -10.25 6.14 -5.74
N THR A 478 -9.54 5.51 -4.82
CA THR A 478 -9.38 5.95 -3.43
C THR A 478 -7.90 6.07 -3.12
N VAL A 479 -7.55 6.82 -2.09
CA VAL A 479 -6.15 7.01 -1.67
C VAL A 479 -6.00 6.77 -0.17
N ASP A 480 -4.81 6.34 0.24
CA ASP A 480 -4.35 6.39 1.61
C ASP A 480 -2.88 6.82 1.69
N THR A 481 -2.42 7.13 2.90
CA THR A 481 -1.07 7.61 3.19
C THR A 481 -0.37 6.75 4.26
N ARG A 482 -0.86 5.54 4.49
CA ARG A 482 -0.41 4.65 5.55
C ARG A 482 1.08 4.31 5.46
N LEU A 483 1.62 4.27 4.24
CA LEU A 483 3.04 3.99 3.98
C LEU A 483 3.92 5.24 3.95
N GLY A 484 3.41 6.42 4.35
CA GLY A 484 4.14 7.69 4.23
C GLY A 484 4.23 8.23 2.80
N SER A 485 3.83 7.44 1.81
CA SER A 485 3.68 7.78 0.40
C SER A 485 2.21 7.80 0.00
N LEU A 486 1.89 8.30 -1.20
CA LEU A 486 0.52 8.34 -1.70
C LEU A 486 0.17 7.00 -2.37
N SER A 487 -0.67 6.21 -1.71
CA SER A 487 -1.19 4.94 -2.23
C SER A 487 -2.49 5.17 -2.98
N VAL A 488 -2.55 4.84 -4.27
CA VAL A 488 -3.74 4.99 -5.11
C VAL A 488 -4.35 3.62 -5.40
N HIS A 489 -5.61 3.44 -5.02
CA HIS A 489 -6.32 2.17 -5.13
C HIS A 489 -7.33 2.18 -6.26
N LEU A 490 -7.27 1.17 -7.11
CA LEU A 490 -8.21 0.91 -8.18
C LEU A 490 -9.01 -0.37 -7.87
N ASP A 491 -10.30 -0.20 -7.63
CA ASP A 491 -11.25 -1.28 -7.40
C ASP A 491 -12.19 -1.42 -8.59
N THR A 492 -12.28 -2.62 -9.17
CA THR A 492 -13.21 -2.90 -10.27
C THR A 492 -14.61 -3.30 -9.74
N PRO A 493 -15.70 -2.94 -10.40
CA PRO A 493 -15.81 -2.18 -11.65
C PRO A 493 -15.77 -0.65 -11.48
N GLN A 494 -15.71 -0.15 -10.24
CA GLN A 494 -15.85 1.28 -9.93
C GLN A 494 -14.79 2.17 -10.59
N CYS A 495 -13.54 1.69 -10.69
CA CYS A 495 -12.46 2.47 -11.29
C CYS A 495 -12.75 2.90 -12.73
N PHE A 496 -13.58 2.16 -13.46
CA PHE A 496 -13.96 2.50 -14.84
C PHE A 496 -15.16 3.45 -14.96
N SER A 497 -15.68 3.98 -13.84
CA SER A 497 -16.86 4.87 -13.84
C SER A 497 -16.59 6.27 -14.37
N ALA A 498 -15.33 6.74 -14.32
CA ALA A 498 -14.99 8.10 -14.71
C ALA A 498 -14.59 8.17 -16.18
N GLU A 499 -15.33 9.01 -16.91
CA GLU A 499 -15.06 9.39 -18.30
C GLU A 499 -14.95 10.91 -18.38
N MET A 500 -14.03 11.39 -19.22
CA MET A 500 -13.85 12.81 -19.53
C MET A 500 -13.72 13.02 -21.04
N TYR A 501 -13.93 14.23 -21.50
CA TYR A 501 -13.67 14.58 -22.90
C TYR A 501 -12.18 14.91 -23.10
N PRO A 502 -11.62 14.64 -24.30
CA PRO A 502 -10.22 14.94 -24.60
C PRO A 502 -9.82 16.39 -24.35
N VAL A 503 -10.75 17.33 -24.58
CA VAL A 503 -10.54 18.77 -24.36
C VAL A 503 -10.27 19.07 -22.88
N ASP A 504 -10.98 18.39 -21.94
CA ASP A 504 -10.79 18.58 -20.49
C ASP A 504 -9.45 18.01 -19.99
N LEU A 505 -8.84 17.13 -20.78
CA LEU A 505 -7.56 16.47 -20.48
C LEU A 505 -6.40 17.03 -21.32
N SER A 506 -6.65 18.09 -22.10
CA SER A 506 -5.66 18.70 -23.02
C SER A 506 -5.07 17.68 -24.03
N ILE A 507 -5.85 16.65 -24.41
CA ILE A 507 -5.43 15.63 -25.36
C ILE A 507 -5.74 16.12 -26.78
N SER A 508 -4.70 16.33 -27.58
CA SER A 508 -4.81 16.68 -29.01
C SER A 508 -5.01 15.40 -29.86
N GLY A 509 -5.66 15.55 -31.02
CA GLY A 509 -5.80 14.50 -32.03
C GLY A 509 -6.97 13.53 -31.87
N LYS A 510 -7.82 13.66 -30.84
CA LYS A 510 -9.10 12.94 -30.70
C LYS A 510 -10.28 13.86 -31.06
N ALA A 511 -11.39 13.27 -31.50
CA ALA A 511 -12.61 14.04 -31.74
C ALA A 511 -13.15 14.63 -30.43
N GLU A 512 -13.75 15.82 -30.47
CA GLU A 512 -14.29 16.51 -29.28
C GLU A 512 -15.34 15.65 -28.53
N ASP A 513 -16.06 14.79 -29.23
CA ASP A 513 -17.13 13.94 -28.70
C ASP A 513 -16.62 12.56 -28.19
N ASP A 514 -15.35 12.25 -28.40
CA ASP A 514 -14.76 11.00 -27.91
C ASP A 514 -14.70 11.03 -26.38
N LYS A 515 -14.93 9.87 -25.79
CA LYS A 515 -14.85 9.71 -24.33
C LYS A 515 -13.57 8.99 -23.94
N VAL A 516 -12.85 9.57 -23.04
CA VAL A 516 -11.64 9.01 -22.45
C VAL A 516 -11.98 8.42 -21.07
N ASN A 517 -11.78 7.13 -20.90
CA ASN A 517 -11.94 6.49 -19.60
C ASN A 517 -10.63 6.65 -18.80
N LEU A 518 -10.69 7.34 -17.66
CA LEU A 518 -9.50 7.71 -16.89
C LEU A 518 -8.71 6.48 -16.41
N ALA A 519 -9.38 5.49 -15.81
CA ALA A 519 -8.69 4.30 -15.32
C ALA A 519 -8.04 3.50 -16.46
N ARG A 520 -8.71 3.37 -17.61
CA ARG A 520 -8.15 2.64 -18.75
C ARG A 520 -6.86 3.28 -19.26
N GLU A 521 -6.85 4.59 -19.45
CA GLU A 521 -5.65 5.28 -19.95
C GLU A 521 -4.54 5.31 -18.89
N THR A 522 -4.88 5.48 -17.60
CA THR A 522 -3.92 5.36 -16.50
C THR A 522 -3.28 3.96 -16.43
N LEU A 523 -4.07 2.89 -16.58
CA LEU A 523 -3.55 1.51 -16.60
C LEU A 523 -2.65 1.25 -17.81
N LYS A 524 -2.98 1.81 -18.98
CA LYS A 524 -2.11 1.71 -20.16
C LYS A 524 -0.75 2.38 -19.93
N GLY A 525 -0.75 3.56 -19.31
CA GLY A 525 0.48 4.26 -18.94
C GLY A 525 1.29 3.50 -17.88
N LEU A 526 0.62 3.08 -16.81
CA LEU A 526 1.23 2.34 -15.72
C LEU A 526 1.90 1.04 -16.17
N LEU A 527 1.28 0.31 -17.10
CA LEU A 527 1.78 -0.97 -17.62
C LEU A 527 2.51 -0.86 -18.97
N ALA A 528 2.80 0.36 -19.44
CA ALA A 528 3.42 0.59 -20.76
C ALA A 528 4.77 -0.13 -20.91
N HIS A 529 5.60 -0.08 -19.87
CA HIS A 529 6.91 -0.74 -19.86
C HIS A 529 6.79 -2.28 -19.94
N TRP A 530 5.88 -2.86 -19.15
CA TRP A 530 5.56 -4.28 -19.20
C TRP A 530 5.05 -4.72 -20.57
N LEU A 531 4.14 -3.93 -21.19
CA LEU A 531 3.64 -4.18 -22.54
C LEU A 531 4.75 -4.20 -23.59
N THR A 532 5.70 -3.29 -23.48
CA THR A 532 6.86 -3.19 -24.38
C THR A 532 7.76 -4.42 -24.25
N LYS A 533 8.10 -4.84 -23.01
CA LYS A 533 8.88 -6.06 -22.78
C LYS A 533 8.15 -7.31 -23.29
N ARG A 534 6.84 -7.41 -23.07
CA ARG A 534 6.00 -8.51 -23.55
C ARG A 534 6.00 -8.60 -25.09
N ARG A 535 5.83 -7.46 -25.78
CA ARG A 535 5.86 -7.41 -27.27
C ARG A 535 7.22 -7.84 -27.83
N LYS A 536 8.31 -7.41 -27.25
CA LYS A 536 9.66 -7.79 -27.67
C LYS A 536 9.89 -9.32 -27.59
N ARG A 537 9.44 -9.97 -26.52
CA ARG A 537 9.56 -11.45 -26.37
C ARG A 537 8.72 -12.24 -27.37
N PHE A 538 7.50 -11.80 -27.66
CA PHE A 538 6.66 -12.47 -28.65
C PHE A 538 7.10 -12.22 -30.09
N GLY A 539 7.63 -11.02 -30.40
CA GLY A 539 8.16 -10.68 -31.73
C GLY A 539 9.43 -11.46 -32.08
N SER A 540 10.29 -11.83 -31.11
CA SER A 540 11.49 -12.62 -31.36
C SER A 540 11.23 -14.11 -31.59
N ARG A 541 10.08 -14.64 -31.18
CA ARG A 541 9.71 -16.06 -31.41
C ARG A 541 9.18 -16.34 -32.82
N THR A 542 8.71 -15.31 -33.54
CA THR A 542 8.18 -15.45 -34.91
C THR A 542 9.26 -15.36 -35.99
N SER A 543 10.50 -14.99 -35.63
CA SER A 543 11.61 -14.87 -36.59
C SER A 543 12.51 -16.10 -36.70
N SER A 544 12.23 -17.21 -36.00
CA SER A 544 13.06 -18.41 -36.00
C SER A 544 12.37 -19.70 -36.46
N SER A 545 11.31 -19.63 -37.25
CA SER A 545 10.78 -20.81 -37.96
C SER A 545 10.62 -20.51 -39.44
N ASN A 546 11.43 -21.22 -40.26
CA ASN A 546 11.39 -21.23 -41.69
C ASN A 546 9.98 -21.53 -42.25
N GLY A 547 9.67 -20.80 -43.31
CA GLY A 547 8.82 -21.03 -44.44
C GLY A 547 7.77 -22.11 -44.38
N ASP A 548 6.49 -21.67 -44.37
CA ASP A 548 5.55 -22.17 -45.34
C ASP A 548 4.38 -21.16 -45.48
N VAL A 549 4.07 -20.95 -46.76
CA VAL A 549 3.05 -20.04 -47.29
C VAL A 549 1.68 -20.63 -47.05
N LEU A 550 0.78 -19.94 -46.36
CA LEU A 550 -0.66 -20.00 -46.66
C LEU A 550 -1.35 -18.67 -46.30
N SER A 551 -1.98 -18.18 -47.32
CA SER A 551 -2.78 -16.97 -47.47
C SER A 551 -3.92 -16.84 -46.47
N GLY A 552 -4.17 -15.61 -46.00
CA GLY A 552 -5.53 -15.22 -45.79
C GLY A 552 -5.84 -14.31 -44.61
N ARG A 553 -6.00 -13.05 -44.95
CA ARG A 553 -6.79 -12.00 -44.28
C ARG A 553 -6.03 -11.06 -43.34
N ASP A 554 -5.73 -9.94 -43.95
CA ASP A 554 -5.32 -8.67 -43.37
C ASP A 554 -6.17 -8.22 -42.19
N PHE A 555 -5.55 -8.10 -41.04
CA PHE A 555 -5.96 -7.12 -40.03
C PHE A 555 -4.88 -6.04 -39.98
N ALA A 556 -5.23 -4.90 -40.55
CA ALA A 556 -4.41 -3.70 -40.64
C ALA A 556 -3.92 -3.24 -39.22
N ALA A 557 -2.67 -3.56 -38.97
CA ALA A 557 -1.91 -2.88 -37.91
C ALA A 557 -1.56 -1.48 -38.43
N ARG A 558 -2.31 -0.46 -38.01
CA ARG A 558 -1.87 0.92 -38.16
C ARG A 558 -0.69 1.13 -37.21
N SER A 559 0.48 1.11 -37.80
CA SER A 559 1.74 1.61 -37.28
C SER A 559 1.54 3.05 -36.76
N LEU A 560 1.74 3.24 -35.46
CA LEU A 560 2.10 4.56 -34.94
C LEU A 560 3.59 4.71 -35.16
N ASP A 561 3.88 5.40 -36.26
CA ASP A 561 5.22 5.82 -36.66
C ASP A 561 5.73 6.84 -35.62
N HIS A 562 6.70 6.44 -34.83
CA HIS A 562 7.47 7.36 -34.02
C HIS A 562 8.51 8.01 -34.92
N SER A 563 8.16 9.15 -35.49
CA SER A 563 9.11 10.05 -36.13
C SER A 563 10.17 10.45 -35.08
N ARG A 564 11.37 9.97 -35.34
CA ARG A 564 12.63 10.39 -34.73
C ARG A 564 12.74 11.90 -34.86
N ILE A 565 12.63 12.63 -33.73
CA ILE A 565 13.06 14.00 -33.64
C ILE A 565 14.54 13.96 -33.34
N GLU A 566 15.36 14.34 -34.31
CA GLU A 566 16.78 14.65 -34.11
C GLU A 566 16.85 15.91 -33.23
N VAL A 567 17.48 15.76 -32.09
CA VAL A 567 17.73 16.87 -31.16
C VAL A 567 18.95 17.62 -31.63
N ASP A 568 18.72 18.80 -32.19
CA ASP A 568 19.76 19.81 -32.33
C ASP A 568 19.99 20.48 -30.97
N GLY A 569 21.26 20.47 -30.52
CA GLY A 569 21.60 20.95 -29.19
C GLY A 569 21.48 22.47 -29.05
N ASN A 570 20.63 22.91 -28.14
CA ASN A 570 20.82 24.14 -27.38
C ASN A 570 20.15 23.98 -26.01
N ALA A 571 20.97 24.03 -24.96
CA ALA A 571 20.55 24.03 -23.57
C ALA A 571 19.81 25.31 -23.25
N ASP A 572 18.55 25.18 -22.80
CA ASP A 572 17.94 26.06 -21.81
C ASP A 572 16.54 25.53 -21.42
N ASN A 573 16.34 25.29 -20.12
CA ASN A 573 15.08 25.05 -19.43
C ASN A 573 14.17 23.93 -19.99
N ASP A 574 14.47 22.71 -19.62
CA ASP A 574 13.68 21.54 -19.99
C ASP A 574 12.63 21.22 -18.92
N SER A 575 11.42 21.73 -19.16
CA SER A 575 10.20 21.08 -18.68
C SER A 575 9.88 19.95 -19.67
N THR A 576 10.32 18.73 -19.37
CA THR A 576 9.96 17.53 -20.15
C THR A 576 8.44 17.35 -20.14
N VAL A 577 7.78 17.76 -21.21
CA VAL A 577 6.33 17.57 -21.42
C VAL A 577 6.11 16.10 -21.81
N TYR A 578 5.82 15.25 -20.83
CA TYR A 578 5.40 13.89 -21.07
C TYR A 578 3.99 13.85 -21.68
N PRO A 579 3.69 12.89 -22.59
CA PRO A 579 2.34 12.72 -23.08
C PRO A 579 1.37 12.37 -21.93
N PRO A 580 0.08 12.75 -22.02
CA PRO A 580 -0.89 12.47 -20.99
C PRO A 580 -0.94 10.96 -20.69
N PHE A 581 -1.01 10.59 -19.41
CA PHE A 581 -1.03 9.23 -18.86
C PHE A 581 0.30 8.45 -18.95
N GLU A 582 1.42 9.04 -19.32
CA GLU A 582 2.71 8.38 -19.27
C GLU A 582 3.38 8.60 -17.91
N PHE A 583 3.76 7.51 -17.26
CA PHE A 583 4.46 7.54 -15.96
C PHE A 583 5.95 7.75 -16.17
N SER A 584 6.56 8.60 -15.33
CA SER A 584 7.99 8.91 -15.42
C SER A 584 8.86 7.67 -15.15
N PRO A 585 9.85 7.39 -16.00
CA PRO A 585 10.81 6.32 -15.76
C PRO A 585 11.85 6.68 -14.66
N VAL A 586 11.97 7.97 -14.30
CA VAL A 586 12.93 8.44 -13.28
C VAL A 586 12.46 8.10 -11.88
N SER A 587 11.16 8.16 -11.63
CA SER A 587 10.55 7.79 -10.34
C SER A 587 9.37 6.83 -10.61
N PRO A 588 9.68 5.56 -10.99
CA PRO A 588 8.65 4.61 -11.36
C PRO A 588 7.84 4.18 -10.14
N PRO A 589 6.51 4.20 -10.21
CA PRO A 589 5.68 3.71 -9.11
C PRO A 589 5.84 2.19 -8.93
N SER A 590 5.62 1.74 -7.69
CA SER A 590 5.46 0.32 -7.38
C SER A 590 4.00 -0.07 -7.44
N ILE A 591 3.68 -1.22 -8.00
CA ILE A 591 2.34 -1.79 -7.95
C ILE A 591 2.22 -2.82 -6.83
N ILE A 592 1.07 -2.83 -6.19
CA ILE A 592 0.69 -3.76 -5.13
C ILE A 592 -0.61 -4.45 -5.53
N THR A 593 -0.64 -5.77 -5.38
CA THR A 593 -1.82 -6.59 -5.60
C THR A 593 -1.76 -7.87 -4.76
N GLU A 594 -2.80 -8.69 -4.85
CA GLU A 594 -2.78 -10.06 -4.34
C GLU A 594 -2.18 -10.99 -5.41
N GLY A 595 -1.00 -11.53 -5.14
CA GLY A 595 -0.28 -12.41 -6.06
C GLY A 595 -1.03 -13.69 -6.43
N SER A 596 -0.55 -14.37 -7.47
CA SER A 596 -1.14 -15.61 -8.00
C SER A 596 -1.13 -16.78 -7.00
N GLN A 597 -0.14 -16.82 -6.13
CA GLN A 597 0.01 -17.83 -5.08
C GLN A 597 -0.81 -17.51 -3.81
N GLY A 598 -1.62 -16.46 -3.85
CA GLY A 598 -2.31 -15.89 -2.69
C GLY A 598 -1.38 -15.05 -1.81
N GLY A 599 -1.92 -13.99 -1.24
CA GLY A 599 -1.20 -13.05 -0.38
C GLY A 599 -0.53 -11.88 -1.11
N PRO A 600 0.06 -10.96 -0.33
CA PRO A 600 0.52 -9.68 -0.83
C PRO A 600 1.72 -9.81 -1.80
N TRP A 601 1.70 -8.99 -2.85
CA TRP A 601 2.74 -8.90 -3.87
C TRP A 601 2.98 -7.43 -4.26
N ARG A 602 4.26 -7.02 -4.33
CA ARG A 602 4.69 -5.67 -4.68
C ARG A 602 5.88 -5.73 -5.62
N LYS A 603 5.89 -4.88 -6.66
CA LYS A 603 7.00 -4.74 -7.60
C LYS A 603 6.98 -3.37 -8.28
N LYS A 604 8.15 -2.79 -8.59
CA LYS A 604 8.24 -1.58 -9.42
C LYS A 604 7.79 -1.88 -10.85
N ILE A 605 7.15 -0.91 -11.50
CA ILE A 605 6.65 -1.10 -12.88
C ILE A 605 7.78 -1.33 -13.88
N THR A 606 8.98 -0.81 -13.63
CA THR A 606 10.18 -1.02 -14.45
C THR A 606 10.72 -2.43 -14.38
N ASP A 607 10.52 -3.11 -13.25
CA ASP A 607 11.07 -4.43 -12.96
C ASP A 607 10.13 -5.57 -13.36
N LEU A 608 8.93 -5.23 -13.85
CA LEU A 608 7.96 -6.21 -14.31
C LEU A 608 8.52 -7.02 -15.50
N ASP A 609 8.47 -8.35 -15.37
CA ASP A 609 8.72 -9.26 -16.46
C ASP A 609 7.49 -9.47 -17.32
N GLY A 610 7.66 -9.49 -18.65
CA GLY A 610 6.55 -9.56 -19.60
C GLY A 610 5.68 -10.82 -19.51
N THR A 611 6.18 -11.91 -18.94
CA THR A 611 5.48 -13.21 -18.90
C THR A 611 5.38 -13.82 -17.50
N GLU A 612 6.41 -13.64 -16.66
CA GLU A 612 6.41 -14.23 -15.33
C GLU A 612 5.46 -13.53 -14.38
N ASP A 613 5.42 -12.20 -14.42
CA ASP A 613 4.58 -11.39 -13.55
C ASP A 613 3.11 -11.27 -14.05
N GLU A 614 2.80 -11.72 -15.27
CA GLU A 614 1.44 -11.66 -15.84
C GLU A 614 0.40 -12.32 -14.94
N LYS A 615 0.75 -13.43 -14.29
CA LYS A 615 -0.14 -14.15 -13.36
C LYS A 615 -0.43 -13.39 -12.06
N ASP A 616 0.46 -12.45 -11.67
CA ASP A 616 0.35 -11.67 -10.45
C ASP A 616 -0.43 -10.36 -10.67
N ILE A 617 -0.45 -9.84 -11.90
CA ILE A 617 -1.27 -8.69 -12.29
C ILE A 617 -2.76 -9.12 -12.34
N PRO A 618 -3.71 -8.34 -11.78
CA PRO A 618 -5.13 -8.68 -11.86
C PRO A 618 -5.59 -8.86 -13.30
N TRP A 619 -6.34 -9.94 -13.56
CA TRP A 619 -6.79 -10.30 -14.91
C TRP A 619 -7.57 -9.17 -15.61
N TRP A 620 -8.36 -8.40 -14.87
CA TRP A 620 -9.12 -7.28 -15.42
C TRP A 620 -8.24 -6.12 -15.91
N CYS A 621 -7.04 -5.93 -15.33
CA CYS A 621 -6.03 -5.00 -15.83
C CYS A 621 -5.50 -5.49 -17.17
N ILE A 622 -5.18 -6.78 -17.27
CA ILE A 622 -4.66 -7.41 -18.51
C ILE A 622 -5.69 -7.31 -19.62
N GLU A 623 -6.95 -7.67 -19.36
CA GLU A 623 -8.05 -7.54 -20.33
C GLU A 623 -8.26 -6.09 -20.79
N CYS A 624 -8.17 -5.13 -19.86
CA CYS A 624 -8.29 -3.72 -20.17
C CYS A 624 -7.17 -3.24 -21.10
N VAL A 625 -5.92 -3.62 -20.80
CA VAL A 625 -4.74 -3.05 -21.47
C VAL A 625 -4.43 -3.78 -22.78
N LEU A 626 -4.57 -5.13 -22.83
CA LEU A 626 -4.30 -5.92 -24.04
C LEU A 626 -5.49 -5.97 -24.99
N ASN A 627 -6.68 -6.22 -24.46
CA ASN A 627 -7.87 -6.51 -25.29
C ASN A 627 -8.82 -5.31 -25.38
N ASN A 628 -8.48 -4.19 -24.71
CA ASN A 628 -9.32 -2.97 -24.61
C ASN A 628 -10.75 -3.28 -24.11
N ARG A 629 -10.91 -4.35 -23.31
CA ARG A 629 -12.18 -4.78 -22.73
C ARG A 629 -12.32 -4.22 -21.32
N LEU A 630 -13.45 -3.59 -21.06
CA LEU A 630 -13.82 -3.09 -19.74
C LEU A 630 -14.80 -4.07 -19.10
N PRO A 631 -14.69 -4.30 -17.76
CA PRO A 631 -15.70 -5.07 -17.03
C PRO A 631 -17.10 -4.47 -17.22
N PRO A 632 -18.17 -5.29 -17.12
CA PRO A 632 -19.54 -4.79 -17.16
C PRO A 632 -19.73 -3.74 -16.04
N ARG A 633 -20.23 -2.58 -16.43
CA ARG A 633 -20.47 -1.47 -15.49
C ARG A 633 -21.90 -0.96 -15.67
N GLU A 634 -22.50 -0.49 -14.61
CA GLU A 634 -23.75 0.25 -14.68
C GLU A 634 -23.47 1.62 -15.29
N ASN A 635 -23.98 1.84 -16.50
CA ASN A 635 -24.01 3.18 -17.09
C ASN A 635 -25.09 4.00 -16.37
N ALA A 636 -24.71 4.62 -15.26
CA ALA A 636 -25.57 5.50 -14.50
C ALA A 636 -25.96 6.69 -15.36
N LYS A 637 -27.14 6.64 -15.99
CA LYS A 637 -27.74 7.75 -16.71
C LYS A 637 -28.33 8.73 -15.70
N LEU A 638 -28.30 10.01 -16.02
CA LEU A 638 -28.96 11.06 -15.27
C LEU A 638 -30.29 11.36 -15.95
N SER A 639 -31.35 11.41 -15.17
CA SER A 639 -32.68 11.76 -15.63
C SER A 639 -32.96 13.25 -15.40
N PHE A 640 -33.60 13.88 -16.37
CA PHE A 640 -33.96 15.29 -16.26
C PHE A 640 -35.22 15.61 -17.09
N TYR A 641 -35.87 16.73 -16.72
CA TYR A 641 -36.95 17.33 -17.47
C TYR A 641 -36.45 18.59 -18.16
N LEU A 642 -37.06 18.90 -19.32
CA LEU A 642 -36.70 20.06 -20.12
C LEU A 642 -37.96 20.88 -20.36
N HIS A 643 -38.09 22.03 -19.67
CA HIS A 643 -39.27 22.87 -19.69
C HIS A 643 -38.96 24.21 -20.37
N PRO A 644 -39.95 24.86 -21.05
CA PRO A 644 -39.79 26.25 -21.44
C PRO A 644 -39.73 27.16 -20.20
N CYS A 645 -38.99 28.26 -20.28
CA CYS A 645 -39.01 29.28 -19.22
C CYS A 645 -40.43 29.91 -19.04
N GLU A 646 -40.81 30.22 -17.83
CA GLU A 646 -42.10 30.85 -17.51
C GLU A 646 -42.28 32.18 -18.27
N GLY A 647 -43.46 32.39 -18.87
CA GLY A 647 -43.81 33.63 -19.59
C GLY A 647 -43.53 33.63 -21.07
N LEU A 648 -42.99 32.55 -21.65
CA LEU A 648 -42.83 32.40 -23.09
C LEU A 648 -43.91 31.52 -23.71
N THR A 649 -44.49 31.96 -24.86
CA THR A 649 -45.49 31.23 -25.66
C THR A 649 -44.86 30.04 -26.46
N VAL A 650 -43.77 29.44 -25.95
CA VAL A 650 -43.08 28.34 -26.63
C VAL A 650 -43.71 27.02 -26.19
N GLN A 651 -44.12 26.19 -27.15
CA GLN A 651 -44.65 24.86 -26.86
C GLN A 651 -43.65 23.98 -26.14
N MET A 652 -44.15 23.10 -25.24
CA MET A 652 -43.36 22.11 -24.53
C MET A 652 -42.83 21.08 -25.51
N LEU A 653 -41.52 21.05 -25.76
CA LEU A 653 -40.87 20.16 -26.75
C LEU A 653 -40.91 18.68 -26.37
N THR A 654 -41.00 18.37 -25.07
CA THR A 654 -41.07 16.99 -24.58
C THR A 654 -41.96 16.93 -23.34
N GLN A 655 -42.95 16.04 -23.35
CA GLN A 655 -43.82 15.81 -22.18
C GLN A 655 -43.24 14.76 -21.20
N GLY A 656 -42.08 14.16 -21.54
CA GLY A 656 -41.51 13.04 -20.82
C GLY A 656 -40.13 13.32 -20.23
N LYS A 657 -39.72 12.43 -19.35
CA LYS A 657 -38.43 12.39 -18.72
C LYS A 657 -37.35 11.98 -19.71
N LEU A 658 -36.31 12.76 -19.80
CA LEU A 658 -35.12 12.49 -20.64
C LEU A 658 -34.04 11.78 -19.82
N ASN A 659 -33.28 10.90 -20.45
CA ASN A 659 -32.18 10.18 -19.82
C ASN A 659 -30.90 10.38 -20.63
N ALA A 660 -29.86 10.86 -20.00
CA ALA A 660 -28.58 11.11 -20.65
C ALA A 660 -27.38 10.64 -19.82
N PRO A 661 -26.21 10.40 -20.42
CA PRO A 661 -24.99 10.16 -19.68
C PRO A 661 -24.68 11.36 -18.77
N ARG A 662 -24.16 11.07 -17.56
CA ARG A 662 -23.80 12.12 -16.58
C ARG A 662 -22.83 13.17 -17.12
N ILE A 663 -21.93 12.77 -18.00
CA ILE A 663 -20.91 13.62 -18.63
C ILE A 663 -21.48 14.53 -19.74
N LEU A 664 -22.75 14.33 -20.20
CA LEU A 664 -23.32 15.12 -21.29
C LEU A 664 -23.24 16.62 -20.96
N ARG A 665 -22.67 17.41 -21.87
CA ARG A 665 -22.53 18.87 -21.75
C ARG A 665 -23.80 19.62 -22.15
N ILE A 666 -24.00 20.79 -21.57
CA ILE A 666 -25.17 21.64 -21.83
C ILE A 666 -25.31 22.03 -23.31
N HIS A 667 -24.19 22.26 -24.04
CA HIS A 667 -24.27 22.56 -25.46
C HIS A 667 -24.94 21.45 -26.31
N LYS A 668 -24.83 20.17 -25.87
CA LYS A 668 -25.54 19.05 -26.50
C LYS A 668 -27.06 19.09 -26.21
N VAL A 669 -27.45 19.57 -25.02
CA VAL A 669 -28.86 19.81 -24.68
C VAL A 669 -29.39 20.96 -25.54
N VAL A 670 -28.62 22.04 -25.74
CA VAL A 670 -28.95 23.14 -26.65
C VAL A 670 -29.17 22.62 -28.07
N THR A 671 -28.27 21.79 -28.58
CA THR A 671 -28.38 21.16 -29.92
C THR A 671 -29.66 20.35 -30.03
N TYR A 672 -29.98 19.54 -29.02
CA TYR A 672 -31.23 18.74 -28.97
C TYR A 672 -32.47 19.63 -29.02
N VAL A 673 -32.49 20.75 -28.26
CA VAL A 673 -33.62 21.73 -28.30
C VAL A 673 -33.80 22.30 -29.71
N ILE A 674 -32.70 22.71 -30.36
CA ILE A 674 -32.73 23.25 -31.72
C ILE A 674 -33.29 22.24 -32.72
N GLU A 675 -32.84 20.98 -32.68
CA GLU A 675 -33.29 19.91 -33.54
C GLU A 675 -34.78 19.63 -33.35
N LYS A 676 -35.26 19.60 -32.11
CA LYS A 676 -36.68 19.39 -31.80
C LYS A 676 -37.56 20.54 -32.31
N MET A 677 -37.16 21.78 -32.06
CA MET A 677 -37.87 22.98 -32.56
C MET A 677 -37.94 23.02 -34.08
N ALA A 678 -36.91 22.52 -34.78
CA ALA A 678 -36.90 22.43 -36.24
C ALA A 678 -37.86 21.33 -36.75
N GLN A 679 -37.96 20.17 -36.03
CA GLN A 679 -38.87 19.07 -36.36
C GLN A 679 -40.35 19.48 -36.18
N ASP A 680 -40.68 20.16 -35.07
CA ASP A 680 -42.05 20.59 -34.76
C ASP A 680 -42.58 21.60 -35.83
N ARG A 681 -41.73 22.48 -36.33
CA ARG A 681 -42.10 23.41 -37.41
C ARG A 681 -42.36 22.70 -38.76
N GLN A 682 -41.76 21.58 -39.01
CA GLN A 682 -42.02 20.76 -40.23
C GLN A 682 -43.31 19.97 -40.10
N SER A 683 -43.77 19.62 -38.91
CA SER A 683 -45.01 18.84 -38.66
C SER A 683 -46.26 19.74 -38.72
N ASP A 684 -46.18 21.03 -38.44
CA ASP A 684 -47.33 21.94 -38.39
C ASP A 684 -47.77 22.49 -39.75
N GLY A 685 -47.16 22.07 -40.88
CA GLY A 685 -47.68 22.27 -42.22
C GLY A 685 -47.90 23.71 -42.69
N LEU A 686 -47.42 24.72 -41.95
CA LEU A 686 -47.51 26.14 -42.29
C LEU A 686 -46.32 26.59 -43.18
N GLY A 687 -46.37 26.21 -44.45
CA GLY A 687 -45.55 26.83 -45.48
C GLY A 687 -46.02 28.22 -45.83
N GLY A 688 -45.73 29.20 -44.99
CA GLY A 688 -45.89 30.61 -45.29
C GLY A 688 -44.53 31.21 -45.60
N GLU A 689 -44.32 31.65 -46.85
CA GLU A 689 -43.25 32.54 -47.26
C GLU A 689 -43.43 33.86 -46.55
N ASP A 690 -42.74 34.10 -45.45
CA ASP A 690 -42.36 35.42 -44.92
C ASP A 690 -41.93 35.28 -43.45
N ALA A 691 -40.69 34.85 -43.24
CA ALA A 691 -39.96 35.08 -42.01
C ALA A 691 -38.49 35.33 -42.32
N PRO A 692 -37.89 36.42 -41.83
CA PRO A 692 -36.55 36.80 -42.22
C PRO A 692 -35.51 35.85 -41.64
N GLY A 693 -34.72 35.23 -42.50
CA GLY A 693 -33.34 34.86 -42.17
C GLY A 693 -33.02 33.40 -41.87
N LEU A 694 -33.59 32.40 -42.53
CA LEU A 694 -33.05 31.01 -42.54
C LEU A 694 -32.78 30.55 -43.97
N PRO A 695 -31.54 30.28 -44.35
CA PRO A 695 -31.27 29.74 -45.71
C PRO A 695 -31.75 28.30 -45.80
N LEU A 696 -32.69 28.08 -46.72
CA LEU A 696 -33.20 26.77 -47.15
C LEU A 696 -32.33 26.19 -48.28
N ARG A 697 -32.02 24.91 -48.13
CA ARG A 697 -31.73 23.84 -49.10
C ARG A 697 -30.55 24.01 -50.06
N GLN A 698 -29.65 23.05 -49.92
CA GLN A 698 -29.16 22.30 -51.09
C GLN A 698 -29.36 20.80 -50.81
N SER A 699 -30.01 20.14 -51.79
CA SER A 699 -30.31 18.73 -51.81
C SER A 699 -29.07 17.84 -51.66
N ALA A 700 -29.10 16.92 -50.70
CA ALA A 700 -28.08 15.92 -50.56
C ALA A 700 -28.64 14.53 -50.83
N SER A 701 -28.14 13.90 -51.88
CA SER A 701 -28.01 12.45 -52.01
C SER A 701 -26.62 12.13 -51.49
N ASP A 702 -26.50 11.68 -50.26
CA ASP A 702 -25.58 10.62 -49.87
C ASP A 702 -25.66 10.34 -48.34
N GLY A 703 -25.55 9.08 -47.97
CA GLY A 703 -25.78 8.59 -46.64
C GLY A 703 -24.73 9.04 -45.63
N SER A 704 -25.17 9.12 -44.38
CA SER A 704 -24.37 9.18 -43.15
C SER A 704 -23.29 10.27 -43.02
N ARG A 705 -23.74 11.53 -42.76
CA ARG A 705 -22.93 12.51 -42.03
C ARG A 705 -23.83 13.35 -41.14
N GLY A 706 -23.57 13.28 -39.79
CA GLY A 706 -24.28 14.07 -38.79
C GLY A 706 -24.30 15.56 -39.17
N LEU A 707 -25.48 16.15 -39.14
CA LEU A 707 -25.71 17.58 -39.37
C LEU A 707 -24.86 18.39 -38.37
N LYS A 708 -23.77 19.02 -38.85
CA LYS A 708 -23.05 20.04 -38.09
C LYS A 708 -23.97 21.24 -37.96
N ALA A 709 -24.52 21.48 -36.77
CA ALA A 709 -25.31 22.65 -36.47
C ALA A 709 -24.49 23.92 -36.75
N ASN A 710 -25.07 24.83 -37.50
CA ASN A 710 -24.47 26.11 -37.89
C ASN A 710 -24.12 26.92 -36.62
N PRO A 711 -22.88 27.39 -36.41
CA PRO A 711 -22.46 28.07 -35.19
C PRO A 711 -23.29 29.29 -34.81
N LYS A 712 -23.97 29.95 -35.78
CA LYS A 712 -24.88 31.08 -35.53
C LYS A 712 -26.17 30.69 -34.78
N PHE A 713 -26.60 29.44 -34.77
CA PHE A 713 -27.79 28.99 -34.02
C PHE A 713 -27.49 28.63 -32.58
N LYS A 714 -26.27 28.33 -32.23
CA LYS A 714 -25.87 28.00 -30.84
C LYS A 714 -26.04 29.21 -29.88
N SER A 715 -26.06 30.42 -30.40
CA SER A 715 -26.22 31.64 -29.61
C SER A 715 -27.67 32.06 -29.36
N LEU A 716 -28.66 31.35 -29.93
CA LEU A 716 -30.08 31.71 -29.85
C LEU A 716 -30.86 31.00 -28.74
N ILE A 717 -30.27 30.01 -28.08
CA ILE A 717 -30.94 29.23 -27.02
C ILE A 717 -30.07 29.20 -25.77
N GLU A 718 -30.65 29.64 -24.66
CA GLU A 718 -30.07 29.50 -23.34
C GLU A 718 -30.76 28.38 -22.55
N ILE A 719 -29.95 27.61 -21.80
CA ILE A 719 -30.40 26.63 -20.81
C ILE A 719 -30.11 27.20 -19.43
N SER A 720 -31.11 27.11 -18.55
CA SER A 720 -30.99 27.54 -17.15
C SER A 720 -31.47 26.46 -16.19
N CYS A 721 -30.99 26.54 -14.96
CA CYS A 721 -31.42 25.71 -13.83
C CYS A 721 -31.47 26.57 -12.57
N ASN A 722 -32.54 26.50 -11.80
CA ASN A 722 -32.77 27.36 -10.63
C ASN A 722 -32.52 28.88 -10.93
N ASN A 723 -32.99 29.36 -12.08
CA ASN A 723 -32.82 30.74 -12.58
C ASN A 723 -31.39 31.17 -12.87
N GLN A 724 -30.44 30.24 -12.89
CA GLN A 724 -29.04 30.46 -13.28
C GLN A 724 -28.83 29.95 -14.70
N VAL A 725 -28.29 30.78 -15.60
CA VAL A 725 -27.89 30.38 -16.96
C VAL A 725 -26.67 29.46 -16.85
N LEU A 726 -26.73 28.35 -17.58
CA LEU A 726 -25.70 27.33 -17.53
C LEU A 726 -24.64 27.54 -18.63
N PRO A 727 -23.34 27.46 -18.32
CA PRO A 727 -22.28 27.44 -19.30
C PRO A 727 -22.42 26.26 -20.28
N PRO A 728 -22.11 26.43 -21.57
CA PRO A 728 -22.31 25.40 -22.59
C PRO A 728 -21.41 24.17 -22.40
N ASP A 729 -20.28 24.30 -21.76
CA ASP A 729 -19.27 23.27 -21.44
C ASP A 729 -19.58 22.50 -20.14
N MET A 730 -20.48 23.02 -19.30
CA MET A 730 -20.85 22.37 -18.04
C MET A 730 -21.55 21.04 -18.28
N SER A 731 -21.19 19.99 -17.48
CA SER A 731 -21.83 18.68 -17.57
C SER A 731 -23.13 18.60 -16.76
N LEU A 732 -24.05 17.72 -17.14
CA LEU A 732 -25.28 17.45 -16.36
C LEU A 732 -24.98 17.00 -14.93
N ALA A 733 -23.87 16.25 -14.72
CA ALA A 733 -23.43 15.85 -13.37
C ALA A 733 -23.05 17.06 -12.53
N THR A 734 -22.36 18.04 -13.10
CA THR A 734 -21.96 19.28 -12.43
C THR A 734 -23.19 20.13 -12.10
N VAL A 735 -24.12 20.28 -13.03
CA VAL A 735 -25.40 20.97 -12.77
C VAL A 735 -26.16 20.31 -11.61
N ARG A 736 -26.26 18.99 -11.61
CA ARG A 736 -26.90 18.21 -10.55
C ARG A 736 -26.25 18.44 -9.18
N ALA A 737 -24.93 18.39 -9.11
CA ALA A 737 -24.17 18.44 -7.86
C ALA A 737 -24.13 19.85 -7.25
N TYR A 738 -23.97 20.89 -8.06
CA TYR A 738 -23.66 22.25 -7.56
C TYR A 738 -24.77 23.26 -7.74
N ILE A 739 -25.66 23.09 -8.73
CA ILE A 739 -26.73 24.04 -9.03
C ILE A 739 -28.09 23.53 -8.58
N TRP A 740 -28.46 22.29 -8.97
CA TRP A 740 -29.75 21.71 -8.59
C TRP A 740 -29.81 21.36 -7.10
N LYS A 741 -28.83 20.61 -6.59
CA LYS A 741 -28.64 20.24 -5.17
C LYS A 741 -29.83 19.53 -4.49
N LYS A 742 -30.84 19.07 -5.24
CA LYS A 742 -32.04 18.40 -4.74
C LYS A 742 -32.00 16.90 -5.07
N PRO A 743 -32.65 16.02 -4.27
CA PRO A 743 -32.72 14.58 -4.55
C PRO A 743 -33.57 14.24 -5.77
N GLU A 744 -34.55 15.11 -6.11
CA GLU A 744 -35.49 14.93 -7.22
C GLU A 744 -34.79 15.02 -8.57
N ASP A 745 -35.53 14.61 -9.64
CA ASP A 745 -35.01 14.70 -11.01
C ASP A 745 -34.67 16.14 -11.37
N LEU A 746 -33.58 16.31 -12.12
CA LEU A 746 -33.08 17.59 -12.57
C LEU A 746 -34.10 18.26 -13.51
N ILE A 747 -34.40 19.54 -13.28
CA ILE A 747 -35.23 20.36 -14.18
C ILE A 747 -34.35 21.40 -14.84
N LEU A 748 -34.32 21.36 -16.17
CA LEU A 748 -33.67 22.36 -17.01
C LEU A 748 -34.72 23.18 -17.72
N ASN A 749 -34.52 24.49 -17.76
CA ASN A 749 -35.39 25.42 -18.46
C ASN A 749 -34.65 25.98 -19.71
N TYR A 750 -35.38 26.09 -20.83
CA TYR A 750 -34.82 26.69 -22.06
C TYR A 750 -35.58 27.94 -22.45
N ARG A 751 -34.84 28.90 -23.00
CA ARG A 751 -35.40 30.12 -23.63
C ARG A 751 -34.72 30.41 -24.95
N VAL A 752 -35.50 30.99 -25.88
CA VAL A 752 -34.98 31.52 -27.14
C VAL A 752 -34.60 32.97 -26.91
N ILE A 753 -33.38 33.36 -27.28
CA ILE A 753 -32.91 34.74 -27.26
C ILE A 753 -33.20 35.33 -28.59
N GLU A 754 -34.04 36.37 -28.65
CA GLU A 754 -34.21 37.19 -29.87
C GLU A 754 -32.92 37.97 -30.09
N SER A 755 -32.30 37.79 -31.26
CA SER A 755 -31.18 38.64 -31.67
C SER A 755 -31.68 40.07 -31.87
N LYS A 756 -31.27 41.00 -31.00
CA LYS A 756 -31.48 42.44 -31.24
C LYS A 756 -30.77 42.92 -32.49
#